data_750a6eb928e310e5dc224eb638420da3
#
_entry.id   750a6eb928e310e5dc224eb638420da3
#
_cell.length_a   1.000
_cell.length_b   1.000
_cell.length_c   1.000
_cell.angle_alpha   90.00
_cell.angle_beta   90.00
_cell.angle_gamma   90.00
#
_symmetry.space_group_name_H-M   'P 1'
#
loop_
_entity.id
_entity.type
_entity.pdbx_description
1 polymer ?
#
loop_
_entity_poly.entity_id
_entity_poly.type
_entity_poly.pdbx_seq_one_letter_code
_entity_poly.pdbx_strand_id
1 'polypeptide(L)'
;MKKNFIYPIVTGAICLVLVIALVVGNVICAANYNIITAYLCGQGFNDDSEESKSARESGKKLAQQVEEEGAVLMKNDGVLPLKNKKVNVFGWSGSDNGFMVQGTGSGTGSRNDLVTFLGGLKEAGIEYNETLAKAYSDLDWKRVSGGSYVIEAHGQQYKDLYGVKAVPESFNTNDLMANAKSYSDTAIVVLGRLMGEGNDFSKTQYIAENSKQIGEDTSRKLQSLSEREEYMINLVCENFKNVVIVTNTGNPIELGLADDSRVGAVINMGMPGTRGSIGIGRILTGDVNPSGKLADTWAYDLSTAAAYATSGLEGVGRYTDLTAPYTEYRENIYTGYYWYETADKEGFWDSDFAKKTWKIKNGYKDVVQYPFGFGLSYTNFEWLVTSASLLRTAEDGTTEKIKLGKKTVIEQGDKIEIEVMVTNVGNVAGKDVVELYYSAPYKKGGIEKSAIKLGAFAKTPEIKPGEFGKVTLTMDVEEMKSYDCYDKNNNGFMGYELEQGDYTLSLRTDVHTEKAMEDGSYALSVTDEIFYEYDNVTGEKVENQFTTYTNSKSGASSKINEPFVTKAHSLDGSENEGGEIKYLTRENFIDTFPLERGANRAAGNLKTDSYDVVTPIADPNAVAPKFNSKDTEYILDDLKGVPYDNEMWNDLVSQLTFEECCKVVTVTGGGFGTAAIEKIGKKKTTDADGPSGFNNNVIGKNDLKAVNYPCDTVIAQTWNWYIAYEVGASLGIEGAALGIQGWYGPGGNLHRSAMGGRNFEYYSEDGLLA
;
A
#
# COMPACT_ATOMS: atom_id res chain seq x y z
N MET A 1 -54.36 -3.66 55.76
CA MET A 1 -54.68 -4.08 54.41
C MET A 1 -53.80 -3.51 53.29
N LYS A 2 -52.89 -2.59 53.53
CA LYS A 2 -52.03 -2.00 52.48
C LYS A 2 -50.71 -2.77 52.12
N LYS A 3 -50.25 -3.67 53.04
CA LYS A 3 -48.99 -4.40 52.79
C LYS A 3 -49.10 -5.55 51.81
N ASN A 4 -50.26 -6.13 51.60
CA ASN A 4 -50.42 -7.31 50.74
C ASN A 4 -50.56 -6.98 49.22
N PHE A 5 -50.72 -5.71 48.86
CA PHE A 5 -50.83 -5.31 47.42
C PHE A 5 -49.51 -4.88 46.81
N ILE A 6 -48.52 -4.53 47.62
CA ILE A 6 -47.21 -4.07 47.07
C ILE A 6 -46.38 -5.23 46.49
N TYR A 7 -46.41 -6.38 47.16
CA TYR A 7 -45.65 -7.58 46.69
C TYR A 7 -46.03 -8.03 45.30
N PRO A 8 -47.28 -8.25 44.94
CA PRO A 8 -47.62 -8.67 43.57
C PRO A 8 -47.33 -7.62 42.52
N ILE A 9 -47.42 -6.31 42.88
CA ILE A 9 -47.06 -5.24 41.94
C ILE A 9 -45.54 -5.21 41.68
N VAL A 10 -44.75 -5.30 42.74
CA VAL A 10 -43.28 -5.33 42.62
C VAL A 10 -42.82 -6.60 41.88
N THR A 11 -43.39 -7.76 42.20
CA THR A 11 -43.10 -9.02 41.51
C THR A 11 -43.51 -8.95 40.06
N GLY A 12 -44.67 -8.39 39.73
CA GLY A 12 -45.12 -8.19 38.34
C GLY A 12 -44.21 -7.24 37.56
N ALA A 13 -43.74 -6.16 38.18
CA ALA A 13 -42.80 -5.23 37.56
C ALA A 13 -41.44 -5.91 37.29
N ILE A 14 -40.93 -6.69 38.24
CA ILE A 14 -39.68 -7.47 38.04
C ILE A 14 -39.86 -8.50 36.93
N CYS A 15 -40.95 -9.24 36.88
CA CYS A 15 -41.23 -10.20 35.81
C CYS A 15 -41.32 -9.51 34.46
N LEU A 16 -41.94 -8.34 34.38
CA LEU A 16 -42.04 -7.57 33.12
C LEU A 16 -40.65 -7.14 32.64
N VAL A 17 -39.81 -6.60 33.56
CA VAL A 17 -38.42 -6.22 33.21
C VAL A 17 -37.61 -7.42 32.75
N LEU A 18 -37.75 -8.57 33.38
CA LEU A 18 -37.06 -9.80 32.96
C LEU A 18 -37.54 -10.29 31.59
N VAL A 19 -38.85 -10.22 31.33
CA VAL A 19 -39.39 -10.58 29.98
C VAL A 19 -38.88 -9.63 28.92
N ILE A 20 -38.87 -8.33 29.16
CA ILE A 20 -38.30 -7.33 28.25
C ILE A 20 -36.82 -7.61 28.02
N ALA A 21 -36.03 -7.84 29.06
CA ALA A 21 -34.61 -8.17 28.94
C ALA A 21 -34.37 -9.45 28.12
N LEU A 22 -35.24 -10.45 28.32
CA LEU A 22 -35.15 -11.71 27.58
C LEU A 22 -35.51 -11.55 26.10
N VAL A 23 -36.53 -10.76 25.80
CA VAL A 23 -36.94 -10.43 24.42
C VAL A 23 -35.84 -9.62 23.73
N VAL A 24 -35.33 -8.57 24.37
CA VAL A 24 -34.23 -7.75 23.85
C VAL A 24 -32.97 -8.59 23.65
N GLY A 25 -32.63 -9.44 24.65
CA GLY A 25 -31.51 -10.36 24.53
C GLY A 25 -31.64 -11.34 23.36
N ASN A 26 -32.84 -11.93 23.16
CA ASN A 26 -33.09 -12.80 22.02
C ASN A 26 -33.01 -12.06 20.67
N VAL A 27 -33.52 -10.84 20.59
CA VAL A 27 -33.42 -10.02 19.37
C VAL A 27 -31.96 -9.72 19.05
N ILE A 28 -31.18 -9.31 20.07
CA ILE A 28 -29.73 -9.06 19.90
C ILE A 28 -29.01 -10.36 19.48
N CYS A 29 -29.30 -11.48 20.13
CA CYS A 29 -28.70 -12.76 19.78
C CYS A 29 -29.12 -13.23 18.37
N ALA A 30 -30.35 -13.01 17.97
CA ALA A 30 -30.82 -13.35 16.65
C ALA A 30 -30.19 -12.46 15.56
N ALA A 31 -30.09 -11.16 15.83
CA ALA A 31 -29.43 -10.21 14.92
C ALA A 31 -27.92 -10.49 14.78
N ASN A 32 -27.28 -11.02 15.82
CA ASN A 32 -25.87 -11.35 15.84
C ASN A 32 -25.58 -12.86 15.83
N TYR A 33 -26.55 -13.68 15.43
CA TYR A 33 -26.47 -15.15 15.50
C TYR A 33 -25.22 -15.70 14.86
N ASN A 34 -24.89 -15.21 13.68
CA ASN A 34 -23.73 -15.68 12.93
C ASN A 34 -22.40 -15.30 13.61
N ILE A 35 -22.31 -14.08 14.16
CA ILE A 35 -21.14 -13.62 14.93
C ILE A 35 -20.99 -14.48 16.19
N ILE A 36 -22.08 -14.67 16.94
CA ILE A 36 -22.09 -15.48 18.15
C ILE A 36 -21.74 -16.93 17.84
N THR A 37 -22.26 -17.47 16.75
CA THR A 37 -21.98 -18.86 16.35
C THR A 37 -20.55 -19.00 15.90
N ALA A 38 -20.02 -18.07 15.10
CA ALA A 38 -18.63 -18.06 14.71
C ALA A 38 -17.69 -17.94 15.93
N TYR A 39 -18.10 -17.13 16.93
CA TYR A 39 -17.33 -16.97 18.17
C TYR A 39 -17.33 -18.23 19.04
N LEU A 40 -18.46 -18.89 19.18
CA LEU A 40 -18.61 -20.05 20.08
C LEU A 40 -18.20 -21.38 19.42
N CYS A 41 -18.44 -21.55 18.13
CA CYS A 41 -18.22 -22.77 17.39
C CYS A 41 -16.95 -22.76 16.54
N GLY A 42 -16.33 -21.59 16.38
CA GLY A 42 -15.27 -21.36 15.41
C GLY A 42 -15.79 -21.35 13.95
N GLN A 43 -15.01 -20.82 13.03
CA GLN A 43 -15.18 -21.14 11.60
C GLN A 43 -14.43 -22.47 11.41
N GLY A 44 -15.08 -23.48 10.94
CA GLY A 44 -14.49 -24.82 10.82
C GLY A 44 -13.51 -24.89 9.65
N PHE A 45 -12.34 -24.27 9.78
CA PHE A 45 -11.25 -24.39 8.82
C PHE A 45 -10.58 -25.75 8.90
N ASN A 46 -10.16 -26.29 7.76
CA ASN A 46 -9.44 -27.57 7.67
C ASN A 46 -7.93 -27.40 7.85
N ASP A 47 -7.50 -26.60 8.81
CA ASP A 47 -6.10 -26.17 8.98
C ASP A 47 -5.13 -27.27 9.44
N ASP A 48 -5.65 -28.40 9.91
CA ASP A 48 -4.86 -29.60 10.31
C ASP A 48 -4.89 -30.73 9.27
N SER A 49 -5.54 -30.54 8.10
CA SER A 49 -5.52 -31.52 7.01
C SER A 49 -4.12 -31.65 6.40
N GLU A 50 -3.82 -32.77 5.75
CA GLU A 50 -2.52 -32.98 5.09
C GLU A 50 -2.35 -32.03 3.90
N GLU A 51 -3.44 -31.72 3.19
CA GLU A 51 -3.47 -30.76 2.09
C GLU A 51 -3.11 -29.36 2.59
N SER A 52 -3.71 -28.90 3.69
CA SER A 52 -3.43 -27.59 4.29
C SER A 52 -1.99 -27.50 4.81
N LYS A 53 -1.48 -28.58 5.43
CA LYS A 53 -0.07 -28.62 5.85
C LYS A 53 0.88 -28.54 4.67
N SER A 54 0.60 -29.27 3.58
CA SER A 54 1.41 -29.27 2.36
C SER A 54 1.40 -27.91 1.68
N ALA A 55 0.23 -27.27 1.53
CA ALA A 55 0.08 -25.93 0.98
C ALA A 55 0.89 -24.91 1.80
N ARG A 56 0.76 -24.95 3.13
CA ARG A 56 1.47 -24.09 4.06
C ARG A 56 2.99 -24.24 3.97
N GLU A 57 3.52 -25.48 3.89
CA GLU A 57 4.96 -25.69 3.74
C GLU A 57 5.51 -25.15 2.42
N SER A 58 4.73 -25.22 1.34
CA SER A 58 5.09 -24.61 0.05
C SER A 58 5.04 -23.10 0.12
N GLY A 59 3.99 -22.54 0.71
CA GLY A 59 3.82 -21.11 0.88
C GLY A 59 4.89 -20.46 1.76
N LYS A 60 5.37 -21.15 2.81
CA LYS A 60 6.49 -20.68 3.64
C LYS A 60 7.77 -20.45 2.86
N LYS A 61 8.08 -21.36 1.90
CA LYS A 61 9.26 -21.20 1.03
C LYS A 61 9.10 -20.00 0.10
N LEU A 62 7.90 -19.85 -0.46
CA LEU A 62 7.60 -18.70 -1.30
C LEU A 62 7.64 -17.39 -0.50
N ALA A 63 7.12 -17.35 0.71
CA ALA A 63 7.18 -16.16 1.58
C ALA A 63 8.63 -15.74 1.87
N GLN A 64 9.54 -16.69 2.07
CA GLN A 64 10.97 -16.41 2.19
C GLN A 64 11.53 -15.85 0.88
N GLN A 65 11.19 -16.45 -0.27
CA GLN A 65 11.66 -15.98 -1.59
C GLN A 65 11.15 -14.59 -1.92
N VAL A 66 9.90 -14.26 -1.57
CA VAL A 66 9.35 -12.90 -1.74
C VAL A 66 10.24 -11.87 -1.04
N GLU A 67 10.66 -12.15 0.18
CA GLU A 67 11.54 -11.23 0.91
C GLU A 67 12.95 -11.19 0.34
N GLU A 68 13.50 -12.32 -0.10
CA GLU A 68 14.81 -12.37 -0.76
C GLU A 68 14.88 -11.51 -2.01
N GLU A 69 13.76 -11.39 -2.74
CA GLU A 69 13.66 -10.56 -3.94
C GLU A 69 13.11 -9.16 -3.69
N GLY A 70 12.38 -8.94 -2.57
CA GLY A 70 11.69 -7.69 -2.28
C GLY A 70 12.41 -6.79 -1.28
N ALA A 71 13.30 -7.33 -0.45
CA ALA A 71 14.12 -6.47 0.42
C ALA A 71 15.06 -5.59 -0.41
N VAL A 72 15.11 -4.30 -0.06
CA VAL A 72 15.85 -3.30 -0.86
C VAL A 72 17.12 -2.87 -0.15
N LEU A 73 18.26 -3.08 -0.80
CA LEU A 73 19.53 -2.52 -0.37
C LEU A 73 19.60 -1.05 -0.79
N MET A 74 19.50 -0.12 0.17
CA MET A 74 19.43 1.32 -0.09
C MET A 74 20.80 2.00 -0.02
N LYS A 75 21.73 1.48 0.80
CA LYS A 75 23.11 1.95 0.91
C LYS A 75 24.04 0.78 1.20
N ASN A 76 25.25 0.78 0.60
CA ASN A 76 26.31 -0.16 0.98
C ASN A 76 27.69 0.39 0.64
N ASP A 77 28.44 0.80 1.66
CA ASP A 77 29.83 1.26 1.56
C ASP A 77 30.84 0.11 1.76
N GLY A 78 30.44 -1.13 1.41
CA GLY A 78 31.27 -2.33 1.48
C GLY A 78 31.24 -3.07 2.83
N VAL A 79 30.27 -2.74 3.69
CA VAL A 79 30.01 -3.46 4.95
C VAL A 79 29.29 -4.77 4.69
N LEU A 80 28.39 -4.79 3.71
CA LEU A 80 27.67 -5.99 3.29
C LEU A 80 28.26 -6.57 2.00
N PRO A 81 28.23 -7.90 1.84
CA PRO A 81 27.84 -8.90 2.83
C PRO A 81 28.80 -8.96 4.03
N LEU A 82 28.26 -9.39 5.20
CA LEU A 82 28.98 -9.44 6.45
C LEU A 82 30.20 -10.38 6.36
N LYS A 83 31.40 -9.86 6.64
CA LYS A 83 32.62 -10.65 6.70
C LYS A 83 32.73 -11.48 7.98
N ASN A 84 32.16 -10.97 9.08
CA ASN A 84 32.07 -11.64 10.37
C ASN A 84 30.59 -11.86 10.70
N LYS A 85 30.23 -13.13 10.96
CA LYS A 85 28.85 -13.51 11.26
C LYS A 85 28.49 -13.34 12.76
N LYS A 86 29.15 -12.38 13.45
CA LYS A 86 28.81 -11.97 14.82
C LYS A 86 28.36 -10.52 14.83
N VAL A 87 27.17 -10.26 15.38
CA VAL A 87 26.56 -8.92 15.37
C VAL A 87 25.95 -8.56 16.72
N ASN A 88 25.90 -7.26 16.98
CA ASN A 88 25.07 -6.65 18.02
C ASN A 88 23.79 -6.13 17.37
N VAL A 89 22.61 -6.43 17.92
CA VAL A 89 21.33 -5.92 17.41
C VAL A 89 20.78 -4.89 18.38
N PHE A 90 20.63 -3.67 17.89
CA PHE A 90 20.07 -2.53 18.59
C PHE A 90 18.69 -2.17 18.06
N GLY A 91 17.87 -1.55 18.90
CA GLY A 91 16.52 -1.13 18.57
C GLY A 91 15.46 -2.15 18.95
N TRP A 92 14.34 -1.63 19.47
CA TRP A 92 13.22 -2.47 19.92
C TRP A 92 12.71 -3.40 18.83
N SER A 93 12.58 -2.92 17.59
CA SER A 93 12.07 -3.71 16.46
C SER A 93 13.00 -4.86 16.05
N GLY A 94 14.25 -4.86 16.50
CA GLY A 94 15.17 -5.99 16.34
C GLY A 94 14.98 -7.12 17.36
N SER A 95 14.18 -6.90 18.41
CA SER A 95 13.91 -7.92 19.44
C SER A 95 12.71 -8.81 19.08
N ASP A 96 12.63 -9.98 19.69
CA ASP A 96 11.51 -10.92 19.48
C ASP A 96 10.13 -10.30 19.80
N ASN A 97 10.06 -9.42 20.79
CA ASN A 97 8.83 -8.74 21.20
C ASN A 97 8.52 -7.51 20.38
N GLY A 98 9.52 -6.92 19.71
CA GLY A 98 9.39 -5.68 18.95
C GLY A 98 9.26 -5.86 17.45
N PHE A 99 9.57 -7.04 16.95
CA PHE A 99 9.57 -7.36 15.53
C PHE A 99 8.17 -7.24 14.94
N MET A 100 8.05 -6.45 13.87
CA MET A 100 6.79 -6.23 13.18
C MET A 100 6.72 -7.11 11.94
N VAL A 101 5.83 -8.08 12.03
CA VAL A 101 5.57 -9.07 10.97
C VAL A 101 4.76 -8.44 9.85
N GLN A 102 3.77 -7.61 10.26
CA GLN A 102 2.79 -6.98 9.40
C GLN A 102 2.15 -5.80 10.14
N GLY A 103 1.36 -4.97 9.45
CA GLY A 103 0.55 -3.94 10.07
C GLY A 103 -0.53 -4.48 10.99
N THR A 104 -1.28 -3.57 11.60
CA THR A 104 -2.38 -3.90 12.54
C THR A 104 -3.74 -3.70 11.88
N GLY A 105 -4.79 -4.27 12.46
CA GLY A 105 -6.16 -4.17 11.96
C GLY A 105 -6.57 -5.41 11.18
N SER A 106 -7.52 -5.24 10.28
CA SER A 106 -8.08 -6.32 9.47
C SER A 106 -7.08 -6.94 8.48
N GLY A 107 -6.09 -6.17 8.03
CA GLY A 107 -5.00 -6.65 7.19
C GLY A 107 -3.96 -7.54 7.88
N THR A 108 -4.11 -7.80 9.20
CA THR A 108 -3.16 -8.62 9.96
C THR A 108 -3.30 -10.10 9.61
N GLY A 109 -2.23 -10.73 9.11
CA GLY A 109 -2.22 -12.17 8.82
C GLY A 109 -1.93 -13.07 10.04
N SER A 110 -1.93 -14.39 9.82
CA SER A 110 -1.55 -15.39 10.81
C SER A 110 -0.13 -15.17 11.34
N ARG A 111 0.10 -15.44 12.61
CA ARG A 111 1.44 -15.40 13.24
C ARG A 111 2.00 -16.80 13.53
N ASN A 112 1.36 -17.82 12.99
CA ASN A 112 1.86 -19.19 13.15
C ASN A 112 3.21 -19.37 12.45
N ASP A 113 4.07 -20.17 13.07
CA ASP A 113 5.41 -20.46 12.55
C ASP A 113 6.30 -19.21 12.31
N LEU A 114 6.07 -18.15 13.09
CA LEU A 114 6.83 -16.91 13.01
C LEU A 114 8.32 -17.13 13.30
N VAL A 115 9.14 -16.67 12.38
CA VAL A 115 10.58 -16.47 12.58
C VAL A 115 10.83 -14.97 12.76
N THR A 116 11.22 -14.57 13.96
CA THR A 116 11.55 -13.17 14.29
C THR A 116 12.85 -12.75 13.59
N PHE A 117 13.21 -11.46 13.69
CA PHE A 117 14.47 -10.97 13.14
C PHE A 117 15.67 -11.75 13.69
N LEU A 118 15.72 -11.95 15.02
CA LEU A 118 16.80 -12.74 15.66
C LEU A 118 16.78 -14.21 15.20
N GLY A 119 15.58 -14.78 15.03
CA GLY A 119 15.41 -16.11 14.46
C GLY A 119 15.96 -16.21 13.04
N GLY A 120 15.68 -15.22 12.18
CA GLY A 120 16.20 -15.15 10.81
C GLY A 120 17.71 -15.03 10.74
N LEU A 121 18.32 -14.24 11.63
CA LEU A 121 19.77 -14.18 11.75
C LEU A 121 20.37 -15.56 12.08
N LYS A 122 19.78 -16.25 13.06
CA LYS A 122 20.22 -17.58 13.48
C LYS A 122 20.09 -18.63 12.37
N GLU A 123 18.97 -18.64 11.63
CA GLU A 123 18.76 -19.53 10.48
C GLU A 123 19.79 -19.30 9.36
N ALA A 124 20.25 -18.05 9.18
CA ALA A 124 21.31 -17.70 8.24
C ALA A 124 22.74 -17.94 8.80
N GLY A 125 22.87 -18.48 10.01
CA GLY A 125 24.15 -18.76 10.66
C GLY A 125 24.86 -17.51 11.19
N ILE A 126 24.11 -16.43 11.49
CA ILE A 126 24.62 -15.23 12.15
C ILE A 126 24.41 -15.37 13.66
N GLU A 127 25.50 -15.23 14.41
CA GLU A 127 25.48 -15.18 15.87
C GLU A 127 25.20 -13.74 16.32
N TYR A 128 24.27 -13.56 17.22
CA TYR A 128 23.98 -12.24 17.81
C TYR A 128 24.30 -12.21 19.31
N ASN A 129 24.50 -11.02 19.83
CA ASN A 129 24.77 -10.80 21.25
C ASN A 129 23.50 -11.10 22.09
N GLU A 130 23.44 -12.26 22.71
CA GLU A 130 22.28 -12.69 23.52
C GLU A 130 22.07 -11.81 24.75
N THR A 131 23.12 -11.24 25.34
CA THR A 131 22.98 -10.32 26.49
C THR A 131 22.25 -9.05 26.07
N LEU A 132 22.63 -8.47 24.94
CA LEU A 132 21.98 -7.29 24.39
C LEU A 132 20.54 -7.61 23.94
N ALA A 133 20.35 -8.71 23.22
CA ALA A 133 19.04 -9.16 22.75
C ALA A 133 18.08 -9.40 23.92
N LYS A 134 18.55 -10.06 24.98
CA LYS A 134 17.78 -10.28 26.20
C LYS A 134 17.40 -8.96 26.87
N ALA A 135 18.32 -7.99 26.96
CA ALA A 135 18.01 -6.68 27.55
C ALA A 135 16.84 -5.99 26.82
N TYR A 136 16.81 -6.07 25.48
CA TYR A 136 15.67 -5.54 24.71
C TYR A 136 14.39 -6.39 24.88
N SER A 137 14.50 -7.73 24.93
CA SER A 137 13.33 -8.61 25.09
C SER A 137 12.72 -8.55 26.48
N ASP A 138 13.49 -8.22 27.50
CA ASP A 138 13.00 -8.05 28.88
C ASP A 138 12.21 -6.74 29.07
N LEU A 139 12.21 -5.84 28.09
CA LEU A 139 11.44 -4.61 28.15
C LEU A 139 9.93 -4.92 27.98
N ASP A 140 9.16 -4.69 29.03
CA ASP A 140 7.71 -4.91 29.05
C ASP A 140 6.96 -3.62 28.66
N TRP A 141 6.65 -3.46 27.38
CA TRP A 141 5.83 -2.36 26.88
C TRP A 141 4.36 -2.61 27.20
N LYS A 142 3.86 -2.02 28.28
CA LYS A 142 2.45 -2.14 28.68
C LYS A 142 1.60 -1.15 27.94
N ARG A 143 0.53 -1.64 27.30
CA ARG A 143 -0.50 -0.80 26.71
C ARG A 143 -1.30 -0.12 27.82
N VAL A 144 -1.43 1.19 27.73
CA VAL A 144 -2.29 2.00 28.62
C VAL A 144 -3.43 2.65 27.83
N SER A 145 -4.39 3.27 28.52
CA SER A 145 -5.53 3.90 27.85
C SER A 145 -5.10 4.95 26.83
N GLY A 146 -5.83 5.07 25.75
CA GLY A 146 -5.54 6.01 24.66
C GLY A 146 -4.48 5.53 23.67
N GLY A 147 -4.22 4.20 23.61
CA GLY A 147 -3.31 3.61 22.62
C GLY A 147 -1.82 3.84 22.89
N SER A 148 -1.48 4.40 24.04
CA SER A 148 -0.09 4.61 24.46
C SER A 148 0.50 3.33 25.05
N TYR A 149 1.83 3.24 25.00
CA TYR A 149 2.59 2.19 25.67
C TYR A 149 3.50 2.80 26.75
N VAL A 150 3.65 2.10 27.85
CA VAL A 150 4.55 2.47 28.93
C VAL A 150 5.59 1.38 29.09
N ILE A 151 6.85 1.78 29.20
CA ILE A 151 7.95 0.90 29.56
C ILE A 151 8.54 1.34 30.89
N GLU A 152 8.96 0.38 31.68
CA GLU A 152 9.77 0.63 32.88
C GLU A 152 11.22 0.22 32.62
N ALA A 153 12.15 1.15 32.73
CA ALA A 153 13.56 0.88 32.62
C ALA A 153 14.30 1.63 33.76
N HIS A 154 15.15 0.90 34.50
CA HIS A 154 15.93 1.44 35.61
C HIS A 154 15.12 2.19 36.68
N GLY A 155 13.91 1.68 36.98
CA GLY A 155 13.00 2.27 37.99
C GLY A 155 12.29 3.55 37.56
N GLN A 156 12.33 3.90 36.29
CA GLN A 156 11.61 5.02 35.70
C GLN A 156 10.61 4.51 34.65
N GLN A 157 9.43 5.13 34.61
CA GLN A 157 8.42 4.84 33.61
C GLN A 157 8.55 5.83 32.45
N TYR A 158 8.61 5.30 31.23
CA TYR A 158 8.62 6.07 29.99
C TYR A 158 7.36 5.77 29.22
N LYS A 159 6.67 6.79 28.77
CA LYS A 159 5.50 6.63 27.92
C LYS A 159 5.90 6.86 26.47
N ASP A 160 5.55 5.92 25.63
CA ASP A 160 5.73 6.06 24.20
C ASP A 160 4.41 5.81 23.47
N LEU A 161 4.24 6.41 22.34
CA LEU A 161 3.00 6.37 21.59
C LEU A 161 3.21 5.73 20.24
N TYR A 162 2.16 5.05 19.79
CA TYR A 162 1.99 4.52 18.46
C TYR A 162 3.25 4.49 17.57
N GLY A 163 3.92 3.36 17.50
CA GLY A 163 4.83 3.07 16.44
C GLY A 163 6.31 3.38 16.65
N VAL A 164 6.70 4.28 17.54
CA VAL A 164 8.11 4.51 17.86
C VAL A 164 8.42 4.03 19.27
N LYS A 165 8.87 2.79 19.41
CA LYS A 165 9.25 2.22 20.70
C LYS A 165 10.76 2.34 20.89
N ALA A 166 11.25 3.56 21.01
CA ALA A 166 12.67 3.82 21.23
C ALA A 166 13.02 3.84 22.73
N VAL A 167 14.09 3.17 23.08
CA VAL A 167 14.55 3.08 24.48
C VAL A 167 15.17 4.41 24.94
N PRO A 168 15.05 4.76 26.23
CA PRO A 168 15.68 5.94 26.77
C PRO A 168 17.22 5.80 26.77
N GLU A 169 17.93 6.92 26.77
CA GLU A 169 19.39 6.94 26.80
C GLU A 169 19.99 6.12 27.95
N SER A 170 19.35 6.17 29.13
CA SER A 170 19.76 5.42 30.30
C SER A 170 19.70 3.89 30.16
N PHE A 171 19.01 3.38 29.14
CA PHE A 171 18.98 1.95 28.82
C PHE A 171 20.35 1.44 28.39
N ASN A 172 21.10 2.24 27.62
CA ASN A 172 22.43 1.89 27.11
C ASN A 172 23.50 2.15 28.17
N THR A 173 23.49 1.36 29.26
CA THR A 173 24.48 1.47 30.34
C THR A 173 25.90 1.18 29.86
N ASN A 174 26.89 1.71 30.60
CA ASN A 174 28.30 1.45 30.30
C ASN A 174 28.65 -0.04 30.25
N ASP A 175 28.03 -0.85 31.12
CA ASP A 175 28.25 -2.31 31.17
C ASP A 175 27.65 -3.00 29.94
N LEU A 176 26.46 -2.61 29.51
CA LEU A 176 25.82 -3.14 28.31
C LEU A 176 26.62 -2.81 27.06
N MET A 177 27.07 -1.55 26.94
CA MET A 177 27.91 -1.11 25.83
C MET A 177 29.30 -1.76 25.84
N ALA A 178 29.93 -1.96 27.01
CA ALA A 178 31.18 -2.68 27.13
C ALA A 178 31.03 -4.15 26.70
N ASN A 179 29.93 -4.81 27.09
CA ASN A 179 29.61 -6.14 26.64
C ASN A 179 29.45 -6.19 25.10
N ALA A 180 28.66 -5.29 24.53
CA ALA A 180 28.43 -5.24 23.09
C ALA A 180 29.74 -5.01 22.29
N LYS A 181 30.59 -4.09 22.71
CA LYS A 181 31.91 -3.82 22.10
C LYS A 181 32.85 -5.01 22.17
N SER A 182 32.82 -5.78 23.27
CA SER A 182 33.65 -6.98 23.42
C SER A 182 33.17 -8.14 22.57
N TYR A 183 31.87 -8.15 22.20
CA TYR A 183 31.26 -9.23 21.43
C TYR A 183 31.55 -9.13 19.93
N SER A 184 31.35 -7.94 19.33
CA SER A 184 31.56 -7.72 17.90
C SER A 184 31.78 -6.23 17.57
N ASP A 185 32.55 -5.94 16.51
CA ASP A 185 32.72 -4.61 15.92
C ASP A 185 31.60 -4.24 14.93
N THR A 186 30.60 -5.13 14.76
CA THR A 186 29.48 -4.95 13.86
C THR A 186 28.17 -4.79 14.64
N ALA A 187 27.44 -3.76 14.32
CA ALA A 187 26.13 -3.45 14.90
C ALA A 187 25.05 -3.30 13.82
N ILE A 188 23.89 -3.89 14.06
CA ILE A 188 22.67 -3.73 13.26
C ILE A 188 21.69 -2.93 14.10
N VAL A 189 21.19 -1.81 13.57
CA VAL A 189 20.14 -0.99 14.18
C VAL A 189 18.83 -1.25 13.44
N VAL A 190 17.82 -1.76 14.14
CA VAL A 190 16.51 -2.03 13.53
C VAL A 190 15.53 -0.94 13.94
N LEU A 191 15.03 -0.21 12.95
CA LEU A 191 14.07 0.88 13.10
C LEU A 191 12.69 0.43 12.62
N GLY A 192 11.68 0.56 13.46
CA GLY A 192 10.33 0.13 13.10
C GLY A 192 9.28 1.21 13.26
N ARG A 193 8.24 1.14 12.45
CA ARG A 193 7.03 1.95 12.57
C ARG A 193 5.80 1.08 12.52
N LEU A 194 5.02 1.11 13.61
CA LEU A 194 3.74 0.40 13.68
C LEU A 194 2.70 1.20 12.90
N MET A 195 1.97 0.52 12.05
CA MET A 195 0.95 1.06 11.17
C MET A 195 -0.23 0.09 11.08
N GLY A 196 -1.33 0.53 10.53
CA GLY A 196 -2.48 -0.34 10.33
C GLY A 196 -3.77 0.42 10.09
N GLU A 197 -4.81 -0.34 9.94
CA GLU A 197 -6.15 0.17 9.76
C GLU A 197 -6.52 1.14 10.88
N GLY A 198 -6.97 2.34 10.47
CA GLY A 198 -7.33 3.40 11.36
C GLY A 198 -6.16 3.99 12.16
N ASN A 199 -4.92 3.73 11.80
CA ASN A 199 -3.71 4.25 12.42
C ASN A 199 -2.82 4.95 11.37
N ASP A 200 -3.36 5.96 10.70
CA ASP A 200 -2.55 6.83 9.86
C ASP A 200 -1.45 7.49 10.69
N PHE A 201 -0.33 7.78 10.04
CA PHE A 201 0.78 8.42 10.73
C PHE A 201 0.43 9.84 11.14
N SER A 202 0.88 10.23 12.33
CA SER A 202 0.73 11.58 12.85
C SER A 202 1.81 12.52 12.33
N LYS A 203 1.42 13.78 12.09
CA LYS A 203 2.33 14.89 11.77
C LYS A 203 3.19 15.33 12.95
N THR A 204 2.97 14.76 14.12
CA THR A 204 3.70 15.08 15.36
C THR A 204 4.14 13.79 16.05
N GLN A 205 5.16 13.90 16.90
CA GLN A 205 5.57 12.84 17.83
C GLN A 205 5.25 13.23 19.26
N TYR A 206 5.28 12.24 20.18
CA TYR A 206 5.32 12.54 21.59
C TYR A 206 6.75 12.50 22.13
N ILE A 207 7.09 13.51 22.92
CA ILE A 207 8.25 13.46 23.80
C ILE A 207 7.79 12.83 25.11
N ALA A 208 8.21 11.61 25.38
CA ALA A 208 8.00 10.98 26.67
C ALA A 208 9.16 11.35 27.60
N GLU A 209 9.10 12.52 28.22
CA GLU A 209 9.91 12.77 29.41
C GLU A 209 9.16 12.27 30.63
N ASN A 210 9.84 11.42 31.44
CA ASN A 210 9.44 11.00 32.78
C ASN A 210 7.93 11.14 33.07
N SER A 211 7.19 10.09 33.12
CA SER A 211 5.75 9.86 33.34
C SER A 211 4.80 11.00 33.78
N LYS A 212 5.30 12.21 33.97
CA LYS A 212 4.57 13.39 34.46
C LYS A 212 4.32 14.47 33.41
N GLN A 213 5.03 14.48 32.30
CA GLN A 213 4.78 15.41 31.20
C GLN A 213 4.82 14.70 29.88
N ILE A 214 3.66 14.55 29.26
CA ILE A 214 3.53 14.15 27.89
C ILE A 214 3.53 15.45 27.10
N GLY A 215 4.66 15.76 26.44
CA GLY A 215 4.76 16.85 25.48
C GLY A 215 4.53 16.34 24.07
N GLU A 216 3.93 17.15 23.24
CA GLU A 216 3.86 16.91 21.79
C GLU A 216 5.04 17.59 21.12
N ASP A 217 5.86 16.82 20.40
CA ASP A 217 6.91 17.37 19.55
C ASP A 217 6.33 17.66 18.16
N THR A 218 5.98 18.91 17.95
CA THR A 218 5.44 19.38 16.66
C THR A 218 6.54 19.60 15.60
N SER A 219 7.81 19.44 15.98
CA SER A 219 8.93 19.57 15.04
C SER A 219 9.28 18.25 14.34
N ARG A 220 8.72 17.12 14.81
CA ARG A 220 8.98 15.78 14.29
C ARG A 220 7.68 15.07 13.94
N LYS A 221 7.62 14.46 12.76
CA LYS A 221 6.54 13.56 12.35
C LYS A 221 6.76 12.19 12.97
N LEU A 222 5.72 11.39 13.10
CA LEU A 222 5.85 10.00 13.58
C LEU A 222 6.80 9.16 12.71
N GLN A 223 6.94 9.51 11.43
CA GLN A 223 7.86 8.87 10.49
C GLN A 223 9.28 9.46 10.51
N SER A 224 9.50 10.59 11.17
CA SER A 224 10.86 11.09 11.43
C SER A 224 11.54 10.24 12.50
N LEU A 225 12.85 10.23 12.52
CA LEU A 225 13.59 9.64 13.63
C LEU A 225 13.27 10.43 14.92
N SER A 226 13.01 9.71 16.01
CA SER A 226 12.88 10.32 17.34
C SER A 226 14.25 10.71 17.90
N GLU A 227 14.28 11.64 18.86
CA GLU A 227 15.54 12.00 19.53
C GLU A 227 16.27 10.77 20.08
N ARG A 228 15.55 9.80 20.61
CA ARG A 228 16.12 8.56 21.15
C ARG A 228 16.68 7.65 20.07
N GLU A 229 16.04 7.56 18.92
CA GLU A 229 16.59 6.81 17.78
C GLU A 229 17.84 7.48 17.24
N GLU A 230 17.83 8.81 17.07
CA GLU A 230 19.03 9.57 16.68
C GLU A 230 20.17 9.40 17.67
N TYR A 231 19.88 9.49 18.98
CA TYR A 231 20.87 9.23 20.03
C TYR A 231 21.43 7.80 19.92
N MET A 232 20.56 6.79 19.78
CA MET A 232 20.98 5.39 19.66
C MET A 232 21.86 5.18 18.42
N ILE A 233 21.47 5.69 17.26
CA ILE A 233 22.25 5.56 16.02
C ILE A 233 23.62 6.24 16.20
N ASN A 234 23.67 7.46 16.74
CA ASN A 234 24.93 8.15 17.00
C ASN A 234 25.83 7.38 17.98
N LEU A 235 25.25 6.88 19.08
CA LEU A 235 25.97 6.06 20.06
C LEU A 235 26.56 4.80 19.41
N VAL A 236 25.79 4.13 18.55
CA VAL A 236 26.24 2.96 17.80
C VAL A 236 27.35 3.34 16.83
N CYS A 237 27.19 4.41 16.06
CA CYS A 237 28.20 4.91 15.12
C CYS A 237 29.52 5.33 15.80
N GLU A 238 29.47 5.81 17.04
CA GLU A 238 30.66 6.16 17.81
C GLU A 238 31.42 4.95 18.37
N ASN A 239 30.73 3.82 18.55
CA ASN A 239 31.27 2.66 19.25
C ASN A 239 31.53 1.44 18.37
N PHE A 240 30.97 1.38 17.15
CA PHE A 240 31.12 0.24 16.25
C PHE A 240 31.67 0.67 14.89
N LYS A 241 32.46 -0.21 14.30
CA LYS A 241 33.12 0.05 13.01
C LYS A 241 32.18 -0.17 11.83
N ASN A 242 31.39 -1.22 11.91
CA ASN A 242 30.47 -1.63 10.86
C ASN A 242 29.04 -1.42 11.36
N VAL A 243 28.34 -0.44 10.83
CA VAL A 243 26.98 -0.12 11.22
C VAL A 243 26.04 -0.35 10.05
N VAL A 244 24.99 -1.16 10.28
CA VAL A 244 23.94 -1.46 9.32
C VAL A 244 22.61 -0.99 9.91
N ILE A 245 21.85 -0.22 9.16
CA ILE A 245 20.46 0.12 9.51
C ILE A 245 19.53 -0.81 8.74
N VAL A 246 18.55 -1.38 9.44
CA VAL A 246 17.45 -2.16 8.85
C VAL A 246 16.13 -1.46 9.21
N THR A 247 15.33 -1.13 8.21
CA THR A 247 13.99 -0.56 8.44
C THR A 247 12.93 -1.64 8.39
N ASN A 248 12.09 -1.71 9.43
CA ASN A 248 10.94 -2.61 9.56
C ASN A 248 9.65 -1.78 9.52
N THR A 249 9.26 -1.37 8.33
CA THR A 249 8.11 -0.49 8.09
C THR A 249 7.58 -0.71 6.67
N GLY A 250 6.26 -0.64 6.48
CA GLY A 250 5.64 -0.69 5.16
C GLY A 250 5.53 0.67 4.47
N ASN A 251 5.98 1.76 5.12
CA ASN A 251 5.95 3.12 4.55
C ASN A 251 7.34 3.74 4.56
N PRO A 252 7.61 4.72 3.70
CA PRO A 252 8.78 5.58 3.81
C PRO A 252 8.90 6.26 5.18
N ILE A 253 10.11 6.37 5.69
CA ILE A 253 10.47 7.16 6.87
C ILE A 253 11.56 8.17 6.53
N GLU A 254 11.64 9.27 7.28
CA GLU A 254 12.66 10.29 7.09
C GLU A 254 13.99 9.80 7.66
N LEU A 255 14.87 9.31 6.79
CA LEU A 255 16.09 8.61 7.15
C LEU A 255 17.37 9.40 6.83
N GLY A 256 17.33 10.72 6.87
CA GLY A 256 18.47 11.57 6.51
C GLY A 256 19.78 11.26 7.28
N LEU A 257 19.67 10.72 8.50
CA LEU A 257 20.85 10.28 9.27
C LEU A 257 21.58 9.08 8.64
N ALA A 258 20.92 8.32 7.74
CA ALA A 258 21.58 7.23 7.01
C ALA A 258 22.67 7.70 6.04
N ASP A 259 22.67 8.98 5.67
CA ASP A 259 23.73 9.58 4.84
C ASP A 259 25.05 9.80 5.60
N ASP A 260 25.02 9.70 6.93
CA ASP A 260 26.26 9.76 7.73
C ASP A 260 27.23 8.67 7.24
N SER A 261 28.46 9.06 6.99
CA SER A 261 29.53 8.16 6.50
C SER A 261 29.87 7.03 7.48
N ARG A 262 29.46 7.14 8.75
CA ARG A 262 29.62 6.08 9.76
C ARG A 262 28.58 4.96 9.60
N VAL A 263 27.47 5.22 8.91
CA VAL A 263 26.47 4.21 8.55
C VAL A 263 26.93 3.52 7.26
N GLY A 264 27.37 2.27 7.36
CA GLY A 264 27.99 1.56 6.26
C GLY A 264 27.00 0.86 5.32
N ALA A 265 25.78 0.55 5.77
CA ALA A 265 24.74 -0.03 4.93
C ALA A 265 23.33 0.27 5.47
N VAL A 266 22.36 0.28 4.56
CA VAL A 266 20.93 0.43 4.86
C VAL A 266 20.14 -0.58 4.04
N ILE A 267 19.24 -1.33 4.71
CA ILE A 267 18.32 -2.29 4.08
C ILE A 267 16.88 -1.93 4.49
N ASN A 268 16.00 -1.78 3.53
CA ASN A 268 14.56 -1.79 3.80
C ASN A 268 14.06 -3.25 3.76
N MET A 269 13.67 -3.75 4.93
CA MET A 269 13.07 -5.06 5.10
C MET A 269 11.54 -5.01 4.89
N GLY A 270 10.93 -3.83 4.96
CA GLY A 270 9.48 -3.75 4.95
C GLY A 270 8.84 -4.45 6.15
N MET A 271 7.74 -5.14 5.89
CA MET A 271 7.07 -6.03 6.84
C MET A 271 7.12 -7.45 6.27
N PRO A 272 8.01 -8.30 6.77
CA PRO A 272 8.49 -9.49 6.07
C PRO A 272 7.60 -10.74 6.24
N GLY A 273 6.39 -10.61 6.79
CA GLY A 273 5.56 -11.76 7.08
C GLY A 273 6.20 -12.70 8.12
N THR A 274 5.75 -13.95 8.14
CA THR A 274 6.22 -14.91 9.16
C THR A 274 7.57 -15.57 8.84
N ARG A 275 8.05 -15.48 7.59
CA ARG A 275 9.27 -16.20 7.13
C ARG A 275 10.31 -15.31 6.46
N GLY A 276 9.98 -14.08 6.09
CA GLY A 276 10.87 -13.21 5.32
C GLY A 276 12.16 -12.81 6.07
N SER A 277 12.15 -12.77 7.39
CA SER A 277 13.34 -12.49 8.20
C SER A 277 14.52 -13.44 7.91
N ILE A 278 14.24 -14.67 7.43
CA ILE A 278 15.28 -15.61 6.97
C ILE A 278 15.96 -15.07 5.72
N GLY A 279 15.17 -14.52 4.77
CA GLY A 279 15.68 -13.88 3.56
C GLY A 279 16.62 -12.71 3.89
N ILE A 280 16.27 -11.88 4.87
CA ILE A 280 17.15 -10.81 5.36
C ILE A 280 18.47 -11.37 5.89
N GLY A 281 18.42 -12.41 6.72
CA GLY A 281 19.63 -13.06 7.22
C GLY A 281 20.54 -13.54 6.08
N ARG A 282 19.96 -14.12 5.02
CA ARG A 282 20.70 -14.59 3.84
C ARG A 282 21.25 -13.46 2.98
N ILE A 283 20.55 -12.33 2.90
CA ILE A 283 21.10 -11.11 2.27
C ILE A 283 22.28 -10.60 3.07
N LEU A 284 22.16 -10.49 4.39
CA LEU A 284 23.26 -10.05 5.25
C LEU A 284 24.52 -10.92 5.12
N THR A 285 24.38 -12.24 4.92
CA THR A 285 25.52 -13.16 4.73
C THR A 285 26.06 -13.17 3.31
N GLY A 286 25.32 -12.65 2.32
CA GLY A 286 25.65 -12.76 0.90
C GLY A 286 25.26 -14.11 0.26
N ASP A 287 24.52 -14.96 0.98
CA ASP A 287 23.95 -16.17 0.41
C ASP A 287 22.85 -15.85 -0.63
N VAL A 288 22.30 -14.65 -0.54
CA VAL A 288 21.39 -14.05 -1.51
C VAL A 288 21.92 -12.63 -1.86
N ASN A 289 21.96 -12.33 -3.15
CA ASN A 289 22.26 -11.00 -3.63
C ASN A 289 20.95 -10.20 -3.72
N PRO A 290 20.80 -9.05 -3.01
CA PRO A 290 19.58 -8.25 -3.07
C PRO A 290 19.30 -7.76 -4.49
N SER A 291 18.02 -7.76 -4.86
CA SER A 291 17.55 -7.33 -6.18
C SER A 291 16.22 -6.57 -6.10
N GLY A 292 15.77 -6.25 -4.90
CA GLY A 292 14.57 -5.45 -4.65
C GLY A 292 14.77 -4.00 -5.07
N LYS A 293 13.67 -3.36 -5.47
CA LYS A 293 13.60 -1.95 -5.83
C LYS A 293 12.46 -1.28 -5.07
N LEU A 294 12.62 -0.03 -4.64
CA LEU A 294 11.60 0.69 -3.90
C LEU A 294 10.30 0.83 -4.73
N ALA A 295 9.19 0.60 -4.07
CA ALA A 295 7.85 0.81 -4.62
C ALA A 295 7.28 2.20 -4.29
N ASP A 296 8.04 3.01 -3.54
CA ASP A 296 7.69 4.35 -3.10
C ASP A 296 8.91 5.26 -3.12
N THR A 297 8.66 6.56 -3.28
CA THR A 297 9.68 7.61 -3.12
C THR A 297 9.96 7.87 -1.63
N TRP A 298 11.22 7.87 -1.23
CA TRP A 298 11.67 8.22 0.12
C TRP A 298 12.24 9.63 0.15
N ALA A 299 11.52 10.56 0.77
CA ALA A 299 11.94 11.95 0.89
C ALA A 299 12.65 12.21 2.23
N TYR A 300 13.59 13.20 2.24
CA TYR A 300 14.21 13.67 3.48
C TYR A 300 13.21 14.33 4.43
N ASP A 301 12.20 14.98 3.87
CA ASP A 301 11.11 15.63 4.59
C ASP A 301 9.79 15.30 3.89
N LEU A 302 8.94 14.48 4.51
CA LEU A 302 7.66 14.06 3.94
C LEU A 302 6.68 15.21 3.75
N SER A 303 6.90 16.39 4.36
CA SER A 303 6.08 17.58 4.12
C SER A 303 6.29 18.19 2.73
N THR A 304 7.29 17.73 1.98
CA THR A 304 7.49 18.09 0.57
C THR A 304 6.51 17.39 -0.37
N ALA A 305 5.81 16.34 0.07
CA ALA A 305 4.80 15.66 -0.72
C ALA A 305 3.54 16.52 -0.90
N ALA A 306 3.02 16.58 -2.11
CA ALA A 306 1.81 17.37 -2.42
C ALA A 306 0.58 16.92 -1.63
N ALA A 307 0.45 15.62 -1.34
CA ALA A 307 -0.64 15.06 -0.56
C ALA A 307 -0.47 15.24 0.97
N TYR A 308 0.67 15.73 1.46
CA TYR A 308 0.96 15.80 2.89
C TYR A 308 -0.06 16.63 3.68
N ALA A 309 -0.42 17.81 3.18
CA ALA A 309 -1.33 18.72 3.89
C ALA A 309 -2.71 18.09 4.17
N THR A 310 -3.17 17.21 3.27
CA THR A 310 -4.51 16.60 3.32
C THR A 310 -4.51 15.14 3.76
N SER A 311 -3.37 14.62 4.23
CA SER A 311 -3.19 13.25 4.71
C SER A 311 -2.68 13.19 6.15
N GLY A 312 -2.70 12.00 6.75
CA GLY A 312 -2.23 11.77 8.10
C GLY A 312 -3.09 12.39 9.20
N LEU A 313 -2.65 12.21 10.43
CA LEU A 313 -3.30 12.77 11.63
C LEU A 313 -2.60 14.07 12.04
N GLU A 314 -3.37 15.10 12.40
CA GLU A 314 -2.84 16.40 12.81
C GLU A 314 -2.12 16.35 14.18
N GLY A 315 -2.39 15.34 14.99
CA GLY A 315 -1.76 15.18 16.30
C GLY A 315 -1.78 13.75 16.80
N VAL A 316 -0.88 13.43 17.72
CA VAL A 316 -0.71 12.09 18.26
C VAL A 316 -1.89 11.67 19.13
N GLY A 317 -2.33 10.43 18.96
CA GLY A 317 -3.42 9.86 19.75
C GLY A 317 -4.81 10.38 19.39
N ARG A 318 -4.93 11.14 18.33
CA ARG A 318 -6.20 11.62 17.81
C ARG A 318 -6.71 10.72 16.69
N TYR A 319 -6.81 9.44 16.98
CA TYR A 319 -7.47 8.47 16.13
C TYR A 319 -8.88 8.90 15.65
N THR A 320 -9.49 9.78 16.45
CA THR A 320 -10.83 10.28 16.27
C THR A 320 -10.83 11.78 16.05
N ASP A 321 -9.87 12.35 15.34
CA ASP A 321 -10.03 13.73 14.87
C ASP A 321 -11.10 13.77 13.79
N LEU A 322 -12.33 13.53 14.19
CA LEU A 322 -13.54 13.73 13.39
C LEU A 322 -13.75 15.20 13.02
N THR A 323 -12.79 16.07 13.33
CA THR A 323 -12.86 17.49 12.95
C THR A 323 -12.64 17.69 11.45
N ALA A 324 -12.15 16.66 10.76
CA ALA A 324 -12.04 16.68 9.30
C ALA A 324 -12.57 15.37 8.69
N PRO A 325 -13.90 15.20 8.60
CA PRO A 325 -14.53 13.98 8.11
C PRO A 325 -14.41 13.79 6.59
N TYR A 326 -13.70 14.65 5.91
CA TYR A 326 -13.51 14.62 4.47
C TYR A 326 -12.05 14.88 4.12
N THR A 327 -11.64 14.43 2.95
CA THR A 327 -10.34 14.68 2.35
C THR A 327 -10.52 15.40 1.02
N GLU A 328 -9.80 16.50 0.85
CA GLU A 328 -9.67 17.19 -0.43
C GLU A 328 -8.43 16.66 -1.14
N TYR A 329 -8.60 16.05 -2.32
CA TYR A 329 -7.48 15.53 -3.14
C TYR A 329 -6.82 16.70 -3.91
N ARG A 330 -6.29 17.66 -3.16
CA ARG A 330 -5.74 18.92 -3.70
C ARG A 330 -4.48 18.71 -4.52
N GLU A 331 -3.79 17.63 -4.31
CA GLU A 331 -2.61 17.22 -5.05
C GLU A 331 -2.91 16.86 -6.51
N ASN A 332 -4.20 16.69 -6.88
CA ASN A 332 -4.60 16.28 -8.22
C ASN A 332 -3.96 14.92 -8.59
N ILE A 333 -3.33 14.78 -9.75
CA ILE A 333 -2.60 13.58 -10.18
C ILE A 333 -1.19 13.47 -9.58
N TYR A 334 -0.72 14.48 -8.85
CA TYR A 334 0.66 14.62 -8.40
C TYR A 334 0.88 13.91 -7.05
N THR A 335 0.88 12.58 -7.06
CA THR A 335 1.23 11.72 -5.93
C THR A 335 2.57 11.05 -6.17
N GLY A 336 3.28 10.65 -5.10
CA GLY A 336 4.54 9.95 -5.20
C GLY A 336 5.53 10.60 -6.17
N TYR A 337 6.21 9.80 -6.97
CA TYR A 337 7.19 10.30 -7.94
C TYR A 337 6.57 11.15 -9.06
N TYR A 338 5.28 11.02 -9.36
CA TYR A 338 4.61 11.92 -10.31
C TYR A 338 4.74 13.37 -9.86
N TRP A 339 4.70 13.60 -8.54
CA TRP A 339 4.96 14.92 -7.97
C TRP A 339 6.44 15.26 -8.01
N TYR A 340 7.31 14.45 -7.40
CA TYR A 340 8.70 14.80 -7.17
C TYR A 340 9.45 15.06 -8.46
N GLU A 341 9.28 14.21 -9.46
CA GLU A 341 9.93 14.33 -10.77
C GLU A 341 9.35 15.49 -11.60
N THR A 342 8.03 15.74 -11.51
CA THR A 342 7.43 16.86 -12.24
C THR A 342 7.82 18.20 -11.62
N ALA A 343 7.89 18.27 -10.30
CA ALA A 343 8.36 19.45 -9.57
C ALA A 343 9.82 19.77 -9.91
N ASP A 344 10.67 18.76 -10.02
CA ASP A 344 12.06 18.92 -10.49
C ASP A 344 12.11 19.44 -11.92
N LYS A 345 11.39 18.79 -12.82
CA LYS A 345 11.31 19.17 -14.23
C LYS A 345 10.87 20.62 -14.45
N GLU A 346 9.96 21.12 -13.64
CA GLU A 346 9.46 22.51 -13.69
C GLU A 346 10.33 23.48 -12.85
N GLY A 347 11.43 23.03 -12.25
CA GLY A 347 12.33 23.86 -11.44
C GLY A 347 11.72 24.32 -10.11
N PHE A 348 10.69 23.63 -9.61
CA PHE A 348 10.01 24.00 -8.35
C PHE A 348 10.96 23.95 -7.16
N TRP A 349 11.82 22.91 -7.09
CA TRP A 349 12.79 22.72 -6.00
C TRP A 349 13.87 23.80 -5.96
N ASP A 350 14.13 24.49 -7.08
CA ASP A 350 15.05 25.62 -7.18
C ASP A 350 14.39 26.97 -6.95
N SER A 351 13.08 27.02 -6.75
CA SER A 351 12.32 28.25 -6.50
C SER A 351 12.63 28.85 -5.12
N ASP A 352 12.46 30.17 -4.99
CA ASP A 352 12.56 30.86 -3.70
C ASP A 352 11.53 30.35 -2.69
N PHE A 353 10.36 29.92 -3.18
CA PHE A 353 9.31 29.32 -2.37
C PHE A 353 9.79 28.02 -1.69
N ALA A 354 10.33 27.05 -2.45
CA ALA A 354 10.81 25.78 -1.93
C ALA A 354 12.03 25.98 -1.01
N LYS A 355 12.97 26.81 -1.43
CA LYS A 355 14.16 27.17 -0.62
C LYS A 355 13.80 27.78 0.73
N LYS A 356 12.79 28.63 0.78
CA LYS A 356 12.33 29.25 2.03
C LYS A 356 11.54 28.26 2.89
N THR A 357 10.66 27.48 2.29
CA THR A 357 9.75 26.57 3.02
C THR A 357 10.49 25.41 3.66
N TRP A 358 11.32 24.72 2.87
CA TRP A 358 12.01 23.49 3.31
C TRP A 358 13.53 23.62 3.45
N LYS A 359 14.09 24.83 3.29
CA LYS A 359 15.53 25.11 3.39
C LYS A 359 16.37 24.35 2.36
N ILE A 360 15.80 24.04 1.20
CA ILE A 360 16.45 23.35 0.09
C ILE A 360 17.60 24.21 -0.46
N LYS A 361 18.73 23.60 -0.77
CA LYS A 361 19.92 24.28 -1.32
C LYS A 361 20.34 23.74 -2.69
N ASN A 362 20.20 22.44 -2.91
CA ASN A 362 20.69 21.72 -4.07
C ASN A 362 19.58 21.09 -4.92
N GLY A 363 18.36 21.69 -4.90
CA GLY A 363 17.23 21.19 -5.68
C GLY A 363 16.78 19.78 -5.25
N TYR A 364 16.47 18.93 -6.21
CA TYR A 364 15.96 17.57 -6.00
C TYR A 364 16.76 16.73 -5.00
N LYS A 365 18.09 16.85 -4.99
CA LYS A 365 18.99 16.08 -4.11
C LYS A 365 18.80 16.35 -2.62
N ASP A 366 18.25 17.51 -2.26
CA ASP A 366 17.92 17.82 -0.86
C ASP A 366 16.47 17.40 -0.51
N VAL A 367 15.70 16.93 -1.48
CA VAL A 367 14.28 16.57 -1.33
C VAL A 367 14.08 15.07 -1.29
N VAL A 368 14.60 14.36 -2.30
CA VAL A 368 14.46 12.91 -2.43
C VAL A 368 15.75 12.22 -2.05
N GLN A 369 15.68 11.36 -1.03
CA GLN A 369 16.80 10.56 -0.58
C GLN A 369 16.97 9.31 -1.44
N TYR A 370 15.85 8.60 -1.70
CA TYR A 370 15.84 7.43 -2.55
C TYR A 370 14.62 7.52 -3.49
N PRO A 371 14.85 7.57 -4.81
CA PRO A 371 13.77 7.64 -5.80
C PRO A 371 12.95 6.33 -5.86
N PHE A 372 11.75 6.42 -6.41
CA PHE A 372 10.97 5.26 -6.84
C PHE A 372 11.80 4.38 -7.81
N GLY A 373 11.76 3.07 -7.64
CA GLY A 373 12.57 2.13 -8.44
C GLY A 373 14.02 1.95 -7.96
N PHE A 374 14.49 2.75 -6.98
CA PHE A 374 15.86 2.65 -6.47
C PHE A 374 16.11 1.34 -5.72
N GLY A 375 17.28 0.74 -5.94
CA GLY A 375 17.77 -0.40 -5.17
C GLY A 375 19.13 -0.85 -5.68
N LEU A 376 20.03 -1.18 -4.74
CA LEU A 376 21.40 -1.62 -5.01
C LEU A 376 21.51 -3.16 -5.05
N SER A 377 22.62 -3.64 -5.59
CA SER A 377 22.99 -5.04 -5.67
C SER A 377 24.44 -5.20 -5.20
N TYR A 378 24.84 -6.42 -4.80
CA TYR A 378 26.24 -6.77 -4.55
C TYR A 378 27.06 -6.95 -5.83
N THR A 379 26.42 -6.82 -7.01
CA THR A 379 27.06 -6.88 -8.33
C THR A 379 26.65 -5.68 -9.19
N ASN A 380 27.20 -5.56 -10.40
CA ASN A 380 26.89 -4.50 -11.34
C ASN A 380 26.44 -5.08 -12.68
N PHE A 381 25.54 -4.36 -13.35
CA PHE A 381 24.99 -4.78 -14.63
C PHE A 381 25.17 -3.70 -15.69
N GLU A 382 25.47 -4.14 -16.91
CA GLU A 382 25.44 -3.32 -18.12
C GLU A 382 24.31 -3.76 -19.03
N TRP A 383 23.65 -2.80 -19.67
CA TRP A 383 22.49 -3.02 -20.54
C TRP A 383 22.83 -2.68 -21.98
N LEU A 384 22.32 -3.51 -22.89
CA LEU A 384 22.37 -3.28 -24.32
C LEU A 384 21.00 -3.53 -24.93
N VAL A 385 20.42 -2.53 -25.57
CA VAL A 385 19.20 -2.69 -26.37
C VAL A 385 19.49 -3.49 -27.60
N THR A 386 18.95 -4.70 -27.72
CA THR A 386 19.16 -5.58 -28.89
C THR A 386 18.08 -5.41 -29.94
N SER A 387 16.88 -4.98 -29.54
CA SER A 387 15.77 -4.67 -30.45
C SER A 387 14.85 -3.64 -29.79
N ALA A 388 14.41 -2.67 -30.60
CA ALA A 388 13.35 -1.74 -30.19
C ALA A 388 12.39 -1.55 -31.37
N SER A 389 11.12 -1.87 -31.18
CA SER A 389 10.13 -1.96 -32.24
C SER A 389 8.75 -1.51 -31.81
N LEU A 390 8.00 -0.98 -32.75
CA LEU A 390 6.57 -0.82 -32.70
C LEU A 390 5.93 -2.03 -33.37
N LEU A 391 4.97 -2.66 -32.70
CA LEU A 391 4.16 -3.75 -33.21
C LEU A 391 2.82 -3.17 -33.63
N ARG A 392 2.50 -3.23 -34.92
CA ARG A 392 1.22 -2.79 -35.48
C ARG A 392 0.47 -3.99 -36.03
N THR A 393 -0.72 -4.22 -35.52
CA THR A 393 -1.57 -5.34 -35.93
C THR A 393 -2.67 -4.83 -36.87
N ALA A 394 -2.67 -5.32 -38.10
CA ALA A 394 -3.70 -5.00 -39.09
C ALA A 394 -5.01 -5.73 -38.81
N GLU A 395 -6.11 -5.31 -39.46
CA GLU A 395 -7.45 -5.92 -39.30
C GLU A 395 -7.49 -7.42 -39.64
N ASP A 396 -6.60 -7.89 -40.51
CA ASP A 396 -6.49 -9.31 -40.88
C ASP A 396 -5.73 -10.14 -39.83
N GLY A 397 -5.27 -9.51 -38.74
CA GLY A 397 -4.50 -10.15 -37.66
C GLY A 397 -2.99 -10.26 -37.93
N THR A 398 -2.50 -9.74 -39.05
CA THR A 398 -1.05 -9.72 -39.34
C THR A 398 -0.38 -8.61 -38.54
N THR A 399 0.76 -8.92 -37.90
CA THR A 399 1.53 -7.94 -37.10
C THR A 399 2.79 -7.54 -37.85
N GLU A 400 2.92 -6.26 -38.16
CA GLU A 400 4.14 -5.63 -38.68
C GLU A 400 5.02 -5.19 -37.51
N LYS A 401 6.35 -5.39 -37.68
CA LYS A 401 7.36 -4.95 -36.70
C LYS A 401 8.15 -3.79 -37.30
N ILE A 402 7.88 -2.58 -36.80
CA ILE A 402 8.47 -1.32 -37.24
C ILE A 402 9.62 -0.95 -36.31
N LYS A 403 10.84 -0.75 -36.79
CA LYS A 403 11.97 -0.36 -35.95
C LYS A 403 11.70 1.04 -35.29
N LEU A 404 11.85 1.16 -33.99
CA LEU A 404 11.78 2.44 -33.28
C LEU A 404 12.97 3.34 -33.68
N GLY A 405 12.72 4.61 -33.80
CA GLY A 405 13.68 5.64 -34.10
C GLY A 405 13.46 6.93 -33.30
N LYS A 406 14.09 7.99 -33.72
CA LYS A 406 13.95 9.31 -33.09
C LYS A 406 12.59 9.97 -33.33
N LYS A 407 11.82 9.44 -34.28
CA LYS A 407 10.46 9.87 -34.58
C LYS A 407 9.71 8.73 -35.27
N THR A 408 8.98 7.93 -34.49
CA THR A 408 8.16 6.83 -35.00
C THR A 408 6.69 7.21 -34.81
N VAL A 409 5.93 7.27 -35.90
CA VAL A 409 4.51 7.58 -35.86
C VAL A 409 3.75 6.40 -35.29
N ILE A 410 2.89 6.67 -34.28
CA ILE A 410 2.05 5.67 -33.63
C ILE A 410 0.58 5.84 -34.02
N GLU A 411 -0.14 4.73 -33.97
CA GLU A 411 -1.59 4.65 -34.18
C GLU A 411 -2.26 3.95 -33.01
N GLN A 412 -3.57 4.07 -32.92
CA GLN A 412 -4.35 3.38 -31.90
C GLN A 412 -4.18 1.84 -32.04
N GLY A 413 -3.95 1.17 -30.90
CA GLY A 413 -3.75 -0.28 -30.87
C GLY A 413 -2.29 -0.73 -31.11
N ASP A 414 -1.38 0.16 -31.39
CA ASP A 414 0.06 -0.15 -31.48
C ASP A 414 0.63 -0.57 -30.11
N LYS A 415 1.66 -1.43 -30.15
CA LYS A 415 2.42 -1.84 -28.97
C LYS A 415 3.89 -1.56 -29.16
N ILE A 416 4.56 -1.21 -28.08
CA ILE A 416 6.01 -1.02 -28.02
C ILE A 416 6.63 -2.31 -27.49
N GLU A 417 7.70 -2.78 -28.13
CA GLU A 417 8.49 -3.91 -27.66
C GLU A 417 9.96 -3.54 -27.68
N ILE A 418 10.63 -3.62 -26.52
CA ILE A 418 12.07 -3.36 -26.36
C ILE A 418 12.73 -4.58 -25.74
N GLU A 419 13.68 -5.18 -26.44
CA GLU A 419 14.50 -6.27 -25.92
C GLU A 419 15.83 -5.71 -25.40
N VAL A 420 16.14 -6.02 -24.14
CA VAL A 420 17.37 -5.58 -23.48
C VAL A 420 18.18 -6.80 -23.03
N MET A 421 19.43 -6.83 -23.45
CA MET A 421 20.43 -7.76 -22.93
C MET A 421 21.10 -7.13 -21.73
N VAL A 422 21.06 -7.82 -20.61
CA VAL A 422 21.65 -7.40 -19.33
C VAL A 422 22.84 -8.31 -19.02
N THR A 423 24.03 -7.73 -18.91
CA THR A 423 25.27 -8.46 -18.63
C THR A 423 25.71 -8.20 -17.20
N ASN A 424 25.98 -9.25 -16.44
CA ASN A 424 26.56 -9.12 -15.11
C ASN A 424 28.09 -8.90 -15.24
N VAL A 425 28.52 -7.66 -14.98
CA VAL A 425 29.93 -7.25 -15.06
C VAL A 425 30.64 -7.27 -13.72
N GLY A 426 29.96 -7.68 -12.66
CA GLY A 426 30.53 -7.80 -11.31
C GLY A 426 30.99 -9.23 -10.98
N ASN A 427 31.11 -9.53 -9.69
CA ASN A 427 31.71 -10.77 -9.20
C ASN A 427 30.73 -11.72 -8.47
N VAL A 428 29.46 -11.33 -8.33
CA VAL A 428 28.43 -12.11 -7.64
C VAL A 428 27.26 -12.33 -8.58
N ALA A 429 26.66 -13.53 -8.58
CA ALA A 429 25.44 -13.79 -9.34
C ALA A 429 24.30 -12.89 -8.81
N GLY A 430 23.42 -12.45 -9.68
CA GLY A 430 22.32 -11.58 -9.26
C GLY A 430 21.27 -11.35 -10.35
N LYS A 431 20.21 -10.67 -9.96
CA LYS A 431 19.12 -10.24 -10.84
C LYS A 431 19.11 -8.72 -10.94
N ASP A 432 18.65 -8.20 -12.07
CA ASP A 432 18.45 -6.76 -12.28
C ASP A 432 17.04 -6.48 -12.78
N VAL A 433 16.56 -5.26 -12.57
CA VAL A 433 15.28 -4.77 -13.07
C VAL A 433 15.54 -3.73 -14.14
N VAL A 434 14.95 -3.92 -15.31
CA VAL A 434 14.96 -2.94 -16.39
C VAL A 434 13.63 -2.20 -16.39
N GLU A 435 13.69 -0.88 -16.25
CA GLU A 435 12.53 -0.01 -16.14
C GLU A 435 12.40 0.86 -17.39
N LEU A 436 11.24 0.83 -18.06
CA LEU A 436 10.90 1.68 -19.19
C LEU A 436 9.97 2.78 -18.74
N TYR A 437 10.38 4.01 -18.96
CA TYR A 437 9.56 5.18 -18.67
C TYR A 437 9.24 5.96 -19.94
N TYR A 438 8.13 6.70 -19.90
CA TYR A 438 7.78 7.64 -20.96
C TYR A 438 7.50 9.03 -20.40
N SER A 439 7.70 10.03 -21.26
CA SER A 439 7.34 11.42 -21.02
C SER A 439 6.41 11.90 -22.12
N ALA A 440 5.21 12.29 -21.75
CA ALA A 440 4.22 12.82 -22.66
C ALA A 440 4.46 14.32 -22.95
N PRO A 441 4.05 14.83 -24.12
CA PRO A 441 4.10 16.27 -24.39
C PRO A 441 3.19 17.02 -23.42
N TYR A 442 3.67 18.12 -22.87
CA TYR A 442 2.91 19.00 -21.99
C TYR A 442 2.86 20.41 -22.53
N LYS A 443 1.68 20.97 -22.58
CA LYS A 443 1.44 22.39 -22.88
C LYS A 443 0.99 23.10 -21.59
N LYS A 444 1.60 24.22 -21.26
CA LYS A 444 1.28 24.97 -20.05
C LYS A 444 -0.21 25.36 -20.04
N GLY A 445 -0.92 25.01 -18.96
CA GLY A 445 -2.35 25.23 -18.81
C GLY A 445 -3.24 24.22 -19.56
N GLY A 446 -2.65 23.26 -20.29
CA GLY A 446 -3.36 22.14 -20.90
C GLY A 446 -3.67 21.00 -19.94
N ILE A 447 -3.83 19.79 -20.47
CA ILE A 447 -4.13 18.58 -19.69
C ILE A 447 -3.02 18.33 -18.67
N GLU A 448 -3.39 18.09 -17.42
CA GLU A 448 -2.43 17.76 -16.36
C GLU A 448 -1.76 16.41 -16.62
N LYS A 449 -0.43 16.41 -16.61
CA LYS A 449 0.42 15.24 -16.88
C LYS A 449 1.66 15.28 -16.01
N SER A 450 2.06 14.13 -15.47
CA SER A 450 3.40 14.00 -14.87
C SER A 450 4.50 14.17 -15.91
N ALA A 451 5.67 14.60 -15.48
CA ALA A 451 6.83 14.76 -16.39
C ALA A 451 7.34 13.40 -16.90
N ILE A 452 7.14 12.36 -16.10
CA ILE A 452 7.58 11.00 -16.40
C ILE A 452 6.62 9.99 -15.77
N LYS A 453 6.42 8.85 -16.42
CA LYS A 453 5.58 7.76 -15.93
C LYS A 453 6.18 6.41 -16.32
N LEU A 454 6.08 5.44 -15.41
CA LEU A 454 6.44 4.06 -15.69
C LEU A 454 5.53 3.48 -16.77
N GLY A 455 6.12 2.88 -17.81
CA GLY A 455 5.37 2.28 -18.91
C GLY A 455 5.53 0.76 -18.99
N ALA A 456 6.67 0.23 -18.57
CA ALA A 456 6.88 -1.21 -18.45
C ALA A 456 8.08 -1.49 -17.55
N PHE A 457 8.16 -2.70 -17.02
CA PHE A 457 9.33 -3.20 -16.31
C PHE A 457 9.50 -4.70 -16.52
N ALA A 458 10.73 -5.17 -16.36
CA ALA A 458 11.01 -6.60 -16.38
C ALA A 458 12.24 -6.93 -15.54
N LYS A 459 12.14 -8.00 -14.74
CA LYS A 459 13.24 -8.53 -13.93
C LYS A 459 13.94 -9.67 -14.66
N THR A 460 15.27 -9.65 -14.64
CA THR A 460 16.07 -10.72 -15.24
C THR A 460 15.99 -12.03 -14.45
N PRO A 461 16.22 -13.19 -15.07
CA PRO A 461 16.65 -14.36 -14.31
C PRO A 461 17.98 -14.07 -13.61
N GLU A 462 18.40 -14.95 -12.69
CA GLU A 462 19.71 -14.84 -12.08
C GLU A 462 20.83 -14.98 -13.12
N ILE A 463 21.71 -13.99 -13.16
CA ILE A 463 22.82 -13.89 -14.12
C ILE A 463 24.14 -14.06 -13.36
N LYS A 464 24.93 -15.06 -13.75
CA LYS A 464 26.26 -15.29 -13.17
C LYS A 464 27.29 -14.26 -13.64
N PRO A 465 28.38 -14.05 -12.91
CA PRO A 465 29.46 -13.17 -13.33
C PRO A 465 29.96 -13.47 -14.75
N GLY A 466 29.98 -12.45 -15.61
CA GLY A 466 30.37 -12.54 -17.01
C GLY A 466 29.32 -13.14 -17.96
N GLU A 467 28.17 -13.60 -17.44
CA GLU A 467 27.06 -14.08 -18.27
C GLU A 467 26.07 -12.94 -18.53
N PHE A 468 25.12 -13.17 -19.43
CA PHE A 468 24.03 -12.25 -19.72
C PHE A 468 22.67 -12.94 -19.68
N GLY A 469 21.64 -12.15 -19.38
CA GLY A 469 20.23 -12.48 -19.52
C GLY A 469 19.56 -11.54 -20.49
N LYS A 470 18.37 -11.88 -20.95
CA LYS A 470 17.53 -11.01 -21.79
C LYS A 470 16.18 -10.78 -21.11
N VAL A 471 15.68 -9.56 -21.25
CA VAL A 471 14.31 -9.20 -20.88
C VAL A 471 13.64 -8.50 -22.05
N THR A 472 12.33 -8.67 -22.14
CA THR A 472 11.49 -7.97 -23.12
C THR A 472 10.50 -7.09 -22.35
N LEU A 473 10.52 -5.81 -22.67
CA LEU A 473 9.57 -4.82 -22.17
C LEU A 473 8.48 -4.63 -23.22
N THR A 474 7.23 -4.76 -22.82
CA THR A 474 6.08 -4.54 -23.71
C THR A 474 5.17 -3.51 -23.08
N MET A 475 4.74 -2.51 -23.86
CA MET A 475 3.84 -1.45 -23.45
C MET A 475 2.83 -1.15 -24.56
N ASP A 476 1.54 -1.15 -24.25
CA ASP A 476 0.52 -0.64 -25.15
C ASP A 476 0.62 0.89 -25.26
N VAL A 477 0.50 1.45 -26.45
CA VAL A 477 0.53 2.92 -26.61
C VAL A 477 -0.63 3.60 -25.89
N GLU A 478 -1.72 2.87 -25.66
CA GLU A 478 -2.86 3.33 -24.89
C GLU A 478 -2.51 3.68 -23.45
N GLU A 479 -1.49 3.04 -22.84
CA GLU A 479 -1.02 3.35 -21.48
C GLU A 479 -0.49 4.77 -21.33
N MET A 480 -0.14 5.43 -22.45
CA MET A 480 0.33 6.81 -22.46
C MET A 480 -0.80 7.85 -22.47
N LYS A 481 -2.07 7.42 -22.56
CA LYS A 481 -3.23 8.32 -22.60
C LYS A 481 -3.32 9.18 -21.33
N SER A 482 -3.85 10.40 -21.51
CA SER A 482 -4.17 11.33 -20.43
C SER A 482 -5.67 11.56 -20.40
N TYR A 483 -6.24 11.85 -19.22
CA TYR A 483 -7.67 12.13 -19.08
C TYR A 483 -7.90 13.63 -19.04
N ASP A 484 -8.62 14.16 -20.03
CA ASP A 484 -9.11 15.53 -20.03
C ASP A 484 -10.56 15.57 -19.59
N CYS A 485 -10.81 16.00 -18.36
CA CYS A 485 -12.17 16.13 -17.85
C CYS A 485 -12.83 17.49 -18.18
N TYR A 486 -12.07 18.45 -18.69
CA TYR A 486 -12.53 19.84 -18.84
C TYR A 486 -12.28 20.45 -20.22
N ASP A 487 -11.92 19.66 -21.21
CA ASP A 487 -11.53 20.12 -22.54
C ASP A 487 -10.44 21.23 -22.47
N LYS A 488 -9.36 20.92 -21.73
CA LYS A 488 -8.26 21.86 -21.44
C LYS A 488 -7.46 22.23 -22.68
N ASN A 489 -7.40 21.34 -23.65
CA ASN A 489 -6.75 21.58 -24.93
C ASN A 489 -7.67 22.19 -25.98
N ASN A 490 -8.97 22.37 -25.69
CA ASN A 490 -10.02 22.96 -26.54
C ASN A 490 -10.20 22.21 -27.87
N ASN A 491 -10.13 20.88 -27.85
CA ASN A 491 -10.37 20.05 -29.03
C ASN A 491 -11.84 19.56 -29.15
N GLY A 492 -12.68 19.87 -28.14
CA GLY A 492 -14.08 19.47 -28.07
C GLY A 492 -14.32 18.08 -27.51
N PHE A 493 -13.28 17.40 -26.99
CA PHE A 493 -13.36 16.09 -26.39
C PHE A 493 -13.06 16.16 -24.88
N MET A 494 -13.79 15.38 -24.10
CA MET A 494 -13.59 15.21 -22.66
C MET A 494 -13.51 13.73 -22.35
N GLY A 495 -12.33 13.21 -22.12
CA GLY A 495 -12.12 11.79 -21.93
C GLY A 495 -10.62 11.41 -21.97
N TYR A 496 -10.34 10.15 -22.26
CA TYR A 496 -8.97 9.67 -22.44
C TYR A 496 -8.49 9.95 -23.86
N GLU A 497 -7.31 10.57 -23.97
CA GLU A 497 -6.71 10.88 -25.27
C GLU A 497 -5.18 10.86 -25.25
N LEU A 498 -4.58 10.63 -26.42
CA LEU A 498 -3.20 10.96 -26.73
C LEU A 498 -3.19 12.27 -27.52
N GLU A 499 -2.63 13.32 -26.93
CA GLU A 499 -2.49 14.60 -27.61
C GLU A 499 -1.43 14.53 -28.72
N GLN A 500 -1.63 15.34 -29.75
CA GLN A 500 -0.60 15.54 -30.80
C GLN A 500 0.72 16.00 -30.20
N GLY A 501 1.81 15.31 -30.54
CA GLY A 501 3.15 15.64 -30.06
C GLY A 501 4.08 14.45 -30.01
N ASP A 502 5.26 14.69 -29.47
CA ASP A 502 6.29 13.64 -29.33
C ASP A 502 6.33 13.12 -27.90
N TYR A 503 6.23 11.79 -27.75
CA TYR A 503 6.37 11.05 -26.52
C TYR A 503 7.75 10.41 -26.49
N THR A 504 8.53 10.69 -25.44
CA THR A 504 9.90 10.15 -25.33
C THR A 504 9.96 8.94 -24.43
N LEU A 505 10.70 7.93 -24.82
CA LEU A 505 10.94 6.71 -24.06
C LEU A 505 12.37 6.73 -23.50
N SER A 506 12.53 6.32 -22.24
CA SER A 506 13.83 6.17 -21.59
C SER A 506 13.92 4.89 -20.77
N LEU A 507 15.06 4.21 -20.81
CA LEU A 507 15.39 3.11 -19.90
C LEU A 507 16.08 3.69 -18.68
N ARG A 508 15.67 3.26 -17.49
CA ARG A 508 16.14 3.83 -16.23
C ARG A 508 16.43 2.75 -15.20
N THR A 509 17.33 3.05 -14.26
CA THR A 509 17.64 2.18 -13.10
C THR A 509 16.78 2.50 -11.88
N ASP A 510 16.19 3.67 -11.90
CA ASP A 510 15.15 4.22 -11.01
C ASP A 510 14.54 5.42 -11.74
N VAL A 511 13.42 5.95 -11.26
CA VAL A 511 12.68 7.01 -11.97
C VAL A 511 13.52 8.26 -12.29
N HIS A 512 14.54 8.57 -11.48
CA HIS A 512 15.39 9.75 -11.66
C HIS A 512 16.63 9.48 -12.50
N THR A 513 17.16 8.23 -12.46
CA THR A 513 18.46 7.88 -13.06
C THR A 513 18.29 7.20 -14.42
N GLU A 514 18.50 7.95 -15.48
CA GLU A 514 18.46 7.44 -16.85
C GLU A 514 19.69 6.59 -17.19
N LYS A 515 19.46 5.44 -17.78
CA LYS A 515 20.51 4.60 -18.35
C LYS A 515 20.75 5.02 -19.81
N ALA A 516 21.96 5.45 -20.12
CA ALA A 516 22.30 5.87 -21.48
C ALA A 516 22.10 4.72 -22.48
N MET A 517 21.40 5.01 -23.58
CA MET A 517 21.23 4.09 -24.73
C MET A 517 22.19 4.47 -25.85
N GLU A 518 22.81 3.49 -26.50
CA GLU A 518 23.78 3.75 -27.59
C GLU A 518 23.18 4.56 -28.76
N ASP A 519 21.91 4.32 -29.09
CA ASP A 519 21.19 5.01 -30.15
C ASP A 519 20.48 6.30 -29.72
N GLY A 520 20.60 6.70 -28.43
CA GLY A 520 19.85 7.79 -27.79
C GLY A 520 18.42 7.39 -27.42
N SER A 521 17.62 8.36 -26.96
CA SER A 521 16.21 8.12 -26.58
C SER A 521 15.35 7.88 -27.83
N TYR A 522 14.38 6.97 -27.72
CA TYR A 522 13.34 6.77 -28.72
C TYR A 522 12.24 7.81 -28.55
N ALA A 523 11.69 8.31 -29.65
CA ALA A 523 10.53 9.18 -29.64
C ALA A 523 9.41 8.59 -30.51
N LEU A 524 8.22 8.61 -29.95
CA LEU A 524 6.97 8.25 -30.62
C LEU A 524 6.25 9.54 -30.98
N SER A 525 5.66 9.60 -32.17
CA SER A 525 4.97 10.81 -32.63
C SER A 525 3.49 10.54 -32.87
N VAL A 526 2.65 11.25 -32.18
CA VAL A 526 1.21 11.34 -32.44
C VAL A 526 1.00 12.49 -33.42
N THR A 527 0.63 12.19 -34.66
CA THR A 527 0.40 13.20 -35.70
C THR A 527 -0.97 13.84 -35.62
N ASP A 528 -1.98 13.02 -35.29
CA ASP A 528 -3.36 13.44 -35.03
C ASP A 528 -3.80 12.88 -33.67
N GLU A 529 -4.59 13.63 -32.95
CA GLU A 529 -5.08 13.21 -31.62
C GLU A 529 -5.82 11.89 -31.68
N ILE A 530 -5.57 11.00 -30.71
CA ILE A 530 -6.20 9.67 -30.61
C ILE A 530 -7.14 9.68 -29.41
N PHE A 531 -8.41 9.47 -29.66
CA PHE A 531 -9.48 9.46 -28.65
C PHE A 531 -9.86 8.04 -28.26
N TYR A 532 -10.04 7.80 -26.95
CA TYR A 532 -10.50 6.53 -26.40
C TYR A 532 -11.88 6.69 -25.80
N GLU A 533 -12.90 6.65 -26.68
CA GLU A 533 -14.31 6.82 -26.29
C GLU A 533 -14.88 5.60 -25.58
N TYR A 534 -14.29 4.44 -25.78
CA TYR A 534 -14.74 3.17 -25.22
C TYR A 534 -13.62 2.51 -24.46
N ASP A 535 -13.96 1.86 -23.34
CA ASP A 535 -13.04 1.00 -22.59
C ASP A 535 -12.73 -0.24 -23.42
N ASN A 536 -11.45 -0.56 -23.56
CA ASN A 536 -10.99 -1.66 -24.43
C ASN A 536 -11.23 -3.06 -23.83
N VAL A 537 -11.52 -3.15 -22.53
CA VAL A 537 -11.79 -4.41 -21.82
C VAL A 537 -13.29 -4.70 -21.79
N THR A 538 -14.07 -3.71 -21.38
CA THR A 538 -15.53 -3.87 -21.24
C THR A 538 -16.31 -3.55 -22.52
N GLY A 539 -15.72 -2.74 -23.43
CA GLY A 539 -16.41 -2.22 -24.60
C GLY A 539 -17.47 -1.15 -24.29
N GLU A 540 -17.54 -0.72 -23.02
CA GLU A 540 -18.50 0.30 -22.61
C GLU A 540 -17.96 1.71 -22.90
N LYS A 541 -18.88 2.65 -23.15
CA LYS A 541 -18.51 4.05 -23.39
C LYS A 541 -18.00 4.67 -22.11
N VAL A 542 -16.85 5.37 -22.19
CA VAL A 542 -16.30 6.15 -21.08
C VAL A 542 -17.10 7.45 -20.93
N GLU A 543 -17.89 7.53 -19.86
CA GLU A 543 -18.72 8.71 -19.56
C GLU A 543 -17.95 9.68 -18.63
N ASN A 544 -17.97 10.97 -18.95
CA ASN A 544 -17.40 12.00 -18.08
C ASN A 544 -18.33 12.25 -16.89
N GLN A 545 -17.93 11.76 -15.72
CA GLN A 545 -18.70 11.87 -14.47
C GLN A 545 -18.57 13.26 -13.79
N PHE A 546 -17.64 14.11 -14.23
CA PHE A 546 -17.37 15.40 -13.60
C PHE A 546 -18.30 16.54 -14.08
N THR A 547 -19.05 16.33 -15.14
CA THR A 547 -19.89 17.36 -15.79
C THR A 547 -21.39 17.21 -15.55
N THR A 548 -21.82 16.09 -14.92
CA THR A 548 -23.25 15.82 -14.71
C THR A 548 -23.48 15.31 -13.31
N TYR A 549 -24.48 15.84 -12.60
CA TYR A 549 -24.96 15.29 -11.33
C TYR A 549 -26.48 15.34 -11.25
N THR A 550 -27.06 14.50 -10.40
CA THR A 550 -28.50 14.50 -10.13
C THR A 550 -28.74 14.87 -8.68
N ASN A 551 -29.57 15.90 -8.47
CA ASN A 551 -29.99 16.29 -7.13
C ASN A 551 -30.92 15.24 -6.55
N SER A 552 -30.55 14.60 -5.42
CA SER A 552 -31.32 13.52 -4.81
C SER A 552 -32.69 13.96 -4.26
N LYS A 553 -32.85 15.22 -3.90
CA LYS A 553 -34.12 15.76 -3.35
C LYS A 553 -35.11 16.09 -4.42
N SER A 554 -34.66 16.58 -5.57
CA SER A 554 -35.54 17.00 -6.68
C SER A 554 -35.66 15.97 -7.79
N GLY A 555 -34.77 14.96 -7.83
CA GLY A 555 -34.67 14.03 -8.97
C GLY A 555 -34.24 14.71 -10.28
N ALA A 556 -33.92 16.01 -10.25
CA ALA A 556 -33.50 16.76 -11.41
C ALA A 556 -32.02 16.50 -11.70
N SER A 557 -31.71 16.02 -12.90
CA SER A 557 -30.34 16.01 -13.40
C SER A 557 -30.00 17.37 -14.00
N SER A 558 -28.82 17.89 -13.71
CA SER A 558 -28.32 19.13 -14.28
C SER A 558 -26.90 18.94 -14.80
N LYS A 559 -26.63 19.54 -15.96
CA LYS A 559 -25.23 19.70 -16.40
C LYS A 559 -24.60 20.78 -15.57
N ILE A 560 -23.42 20.50 -15.03
CA ILE A 560 -22.62 21.46 -14.33
C ILE A 560 -21.80 22.20 -15.41
N ASN A 561 -22.02 23.49 -15.57
CA ASN A 561 -21.23 24.32 -16.49
C ASN A 561 -19.81 24.60 -15.95
N GLU A 562 -19.59 24.30 -14.68
CA GLU A 562 -18.30 24.39 -14.03
C GLU A 562 -17.98 23.06 -13.38
N PRO A 563 -16.72 22.64 -13.34
CA PRO A 563 -16.34 21.37 -12.77
C PRO A 563 -16.87 21.20 -11.33
N PHE A 564 -17.60 20.13 -11.08
CA PHE A 564 -18.14 19.79 -9.76
C PHE A 564 -17.06 19.85 -8.66
N VAL A 565 -15.85 19.47 -9.01
CA VAL A 565 -14.67 19.41 -8.15
C VAL A 565 -14.07 20.77 -7.79
N THR A 566 -14.41 21.86 -8.45
CA THR A 566 -13.87 23.19 -8.13
C THR A 566 -14.63 23.92 -7.03
N LYS A 567 -15.84 23.48 -6.70
CA LYS A 567 -16.63 24.07 -5.62
C LYS A 567 -16.55 23.20 -4.39
N ALA A 568 -15.89 23.69 -3.36
CA ALA A 568 -15.99 23.11 -2.05
C ALA A 568 -17.45 23.19 -1.60
N HIS A 569 -18.13 22.04 -1.54
CA HIS A 569 -19.43 21.98 -0.92
C HIS A 569 -19.29 22.30 0.57
N SER A 570 -19.97 23.34 1.00
CA SER A 570 -20.10 23.63 2.42
C SER A 570 -20.81 22.47 3.10
N LEU A 571 -20.21 21.91 4.13
CA LEU A 571 -20.79 20.80 4.91
C LEU A 571 -22.05 21.19 5.68
N ASP A 572 -22.36 22.47 5.79
CA ASP A 572 -23.56 23.00 6.46
C ASP A 572 -24.66 23.44 5.47
N GLY A 573 -24.43 23.26 4.17
CA GLY A 573 -25.38 23.65 3.13
C GLY A 573 -25.37 25.15 2.81
N SER A 574 -24.43 25.94 3.36
CA SER A 574 -24.18 27.29 2.89
C SER A 574 -23.27 27.26 1.67
N GLU A 575 -23.73 27.75 0.55
CA GLU A 575 -22.87 27.95 -0.61
C GLU A 575 -21.77 28.95 -0.21
N ASN A 576 -20.49 28.51 -0.30
CA ASN A 576 -19.27 29.29 -0.14
C ASN A 576 -18.60 29.40 1.24
N GLU A 577 -18.95 28.62 2.25
CA GLU A 577 -18.15 28.54 3.49
C GLU A 577 -16.86 27.70 3.33
N GLY A 578 -15.98 28.00 2.50
CA GLY A 578 -14.71 27.30 2.32
C GLY A 578 -13.97 27.73 1.07
N GLY A 579 -14.65 28.51 0.26
CA GLY A 579 -14.07 28.98 -0.98
C GLY A 579 -13.88 27.87 -2.02
N GLU A 580 -13.27 28.24 -3.11
CA GLU A 580 -12.92 27.33 -4.21
C GLU A 580 -11.76 26.42 -3.80
N ILE A 581 -11.87 25.12 -4.08
CA ILE A 581 -10.75 24.19 -3.89
C ILE A 581 -9.69 24.50 -4.94
N LYS A 582 -8.50 24.87 -4.48
CA LYS A 582 -7.35 25.04 -5.36
C LYS A 582 -6.65 23.70 -5.51
N TYR A 583 -6.71 23.14 -6.70
CA TYR A 583 -5.96 21.96 -7.08
C TYR A 583 -4.56 22.32 -7.53
N LEU A 584 -3.60 21.46 -7.22
CA LEU A 584 -2.24 21.58 -7.70
C LEU A 584 -2.23 21.50 -9.23
N THR A 585 -1.62 22.47 -9.88
CA THR A 585 -1.51 22.52 -11.35
C THR A 585 -0.06 22.70 -11.76
N ARG A 586 0.35 21.97 -12.80
CA ARG A 586 1.70 22.07 -13.38
C ARG A 586 1.96 23.45 -13.99
N GLU A 587 0.91 24.15 -14.36
CA GLU A 587 1.01 25.54 -14.83
C GLU A 587 1.62 26.48 -13.77
N ASN A 588 1.29 26.26 -12.49
CA ASN A 588 1.73 27.14 -11.40
C ASN A 588 1.79 26.40 -10.05
N PHE A 589 2.77 25.54 -9.90
CA PHE A 589 2.96 24.80 -8.64
C PHE A 589 3.16 25.71 -7.44
N ILE A 590 3.81 26.86 -7.59
CA ILE A 590 4.14 27.75 -6.46
C ILE A 590 2.88 28.27 -5.78
N ASP A 591 1.89 28.74 -6.54
CA ASP A 591 0.69 29.33 -5.98
C ASP A 591 -0.40 28.28 -5.66
N THR A 592 -0.24 27.05 -6.14
CA THR A 592 -1.25 26.00 -5.97
C THR A 592 -0.81 24.87 -5.05
N PHE A 593 0.44 24.85 -4.59
CA PHE A 593 0.92 23.83 -3.66
C PHE A 593 0.17 23.89 -2.32
N PRO A 594 -0.43 22.77 -1.85
CA PRO A 594 -1.23 22.74 -0.63
C PRO A 594 -0.32 22.70 0.62
N LEU A 595 -0.09 23.84 1.26
CA LEU A 595 0.69 23.92 2.52
C LEU A 595 -0.15 23.56 3.75
N GLU A 596 -1.46 23.73 3.68
CA GLU A 596 -2.38 23.53 4.80
C GLU A 596 -3.56 22.68 4.35
N ARG A 597 -4.12 21.92 5.27
CA ARG A 597 -5.44 21.32 5.09
C ARG A 597 -6.44 22.48 4.88
N GLY A 598 -7.24 22.45 3.84
CA GLY A 598 -8.18 23.52 3.51
C GLY A 598 -9.03 23.99 4.69
N ALA A 599 -9.83 25.04 4.53
CA ALA A 599 -10.59 25.69 5.61
C ALA A 599 -11.25 24.67 6.55
N ASN A 600 -11.05 24.88 7.85
CA ASN A 600 -11.51 23.98 8.92
C ASN A 600 -13.04 23.90 8.89
N ARG A 601 -13.57 22.87 8.26
CA ARG A 601 -15.01 22.63 8.14
C ARG A 601 -15.39 21.75 9.30
N ALA A 602 -15.96 22.37 10.35
CA ALA A 602 -16.26 21.69 11.60
C ALA A 602 -17.19 20.48 11.39
N ALA A 603 -16.79 19.33 11.86
CA ALA A 603 -17.56 18.08 11.81
C ALA A 603 -18.97 18.17 12.43
N GLY A 604 -19.18 19.10 13.37
CA GLY A 604 -20.47 19.31 14.03
C GLY A 604 -21.59 19.85 13.15
N ASN A 605 -21.27 20.33 11.97
CA ASN A 605 -22.25 20.93 11.04
C ASN A 605 -22.60 20.03 9.85
N LEU A 606 -22.13 18.78 9.86
CA LEU A 606 -22.52 17.77 8.88
C LEU A 606 -24.01 17.47 8.98
N LYS A 607 -24.81 18.27 8.26
CA LYS A 607 -26.21 17.94 8.05
C LYS A 607 -26.27 16.95 6.90
N THR A 608 -26.56 15.69 7.22
CA THR A 608 -26.77 14.61 6.24
C THR A 608 -27.82 14.98 5.17
N ASP A 609 -28.64 15.97 5.43
CA ASP A 609 -29.69 16.47 4.54
C ASP A 609 -29.16 17.47 3.47
N SER A 610 -27.91 17.92 3.57
CA SER A 610 -27.33 18.94 2.65
C SER A 610 -26.43 18.35 1.58
N TYR A 611 -26.17 17.03 1.58
CA TYR A 611 -25.49 16.41 0.47
C TYR A 611 -26.44 16.24 -0.70
N ASP A 612 -26.10 16.85 -1.80
CA ASP A 612 -26.62 16.41 -3.10
C ASP A 612 -25.91 15.07 -3.39
N VAL A 613 -26.60 13.99 -3.06
CA VAL A 613 -26.11 12.67 -3.43
C VAL A 613 -26.19 12.60 -4.95
N VAL A 614 -25.06 12.40 -5.60
CA VAL A 614 -25.04 12.04 -7.02
C VAL A 614 -25.76 10.70 -7.12
N THR A 615 -27.01 10.73 -7.55
CA THR A 615 -27.72 9.51 -7.91
C THR A 615 -27.49 9.28 -9.39
N PRO A 616 -27.20 8.02 -9.79
CA PRO A 616 -27.17 7.68 -11.21
C PRO A 616 -28.48 8.17 -11.87
N ILE A 617 -28.37 8.78 -13.03
CA ILE A 617 -29.54 9.15 -13.82
C ILE A 617 -30.28 7.83 -14.09
N ALA A 618 -31.49 7.74 -13.56
CA ALA A 618 -32.30 6.52 -13.82
C ALA A 618 -32.48 6.40 -15.32
N ASP A 619 -32.06 5.30 -15.91
CA ASP A 619 -32.38 4.98 -17.29
C ASP A 619 -33.90 4.92 -17.40
N PRO A 620 -34.55 5.83 -18.16
CA PRO A 620 -36.01 5.81 -18.32
C PRO A 620 -36.49 4.53 -19.01
N ASN A 621 -35.59 3.77 -19.62
CA ASN A 621 -35.88 2.52 -20.26
C ASN A 621 -35.53 1.29 -19.37
N ALA A 622 -35.01 1.52 -18.17
CA ALA A 622 -34.68 0.43 -17.26
C ALA A 622 -35.93 -0.38 -16.94
N VAL A 623 -35.85 -1.65 -17.22
CA VAL A 623 -36.92 -2.63 -16.88
C VAL A 623 -36.57 -3.21 -15.51
N ALA A 624 -37.52 -3.09 -14.57
CA ALA A 624 -37.35 -3.70 -13.26
C ALA A 624 -37.11 -5.21 -13.39
N PRO A 625 -36.11 -5.77 -12.69
CA PRO A 625 -35.84 -7.20 -12.72
C PRO A 625 -37.09 -7.98 -12.25
N LYS A 626 -37.34 -9.08 -12.89
CA LYS A 626 -38.47 -9.98 -12.56
C LYS A 626 -37.95 -11.05 -11.60
N PHE A 627 -38.45 -11.03 -10.38
CA PHE A 627 -38.14 -12.05 -9.37
C PHE A 627 -39.16 -13.19 -9.47
N ASN A 628 -38.72 -14.42 -9.20
CA ASN A 628 -39.54 -15.64 -9.19
C ASN A 628 -40.40 -15.75 -10.45
N SER A 629 -39.87 -15.38 -11.59
CA SER A 629 -40.62 -15.26 -12.85
C SER A 629 -40.57 -16.53 -13.70
N LYS A 630 -39.74 -17.48 -13.34
CA LYS A 630 -39.62 -18.79 -13.98
C LYS A 630 -39.63 -19.89 -12.93
N ASP A 631 -40.46 -20.91 -13.14
CA ASP A 631 -40.34 -22.20 -12.49
C ASP A 631 -39.18 -22.93 -13.16
N THR A 632 -37.99 -22.66 -12.74
CA THR A 632 -36.88 -23.26 -13.42
C THR A 632 -36.39 -24.48 -12.70
N GLU A 633 -35.64 -25.17 -13.46
CA GLU A 633 -35.10 -26.46 -13.19
C GLU A 633 -33.57 -26.39 -13.02
N TYR A 634 -32.94 -25.18 -13.15
CA TYR A 634 -31.49 -25.01 -13.06
C TYR A 634 -31.02 -24.83 -11.64
N ILE A 635 -29.92 -25.53 -11.33
CA ILE A 635 -29.08 -25.29 -10.15
C ILE A 635 -27.68 -24.83 -10.59
N LEU A 636 -26.87 -24.28 -9.69
CA LEU A 636 -25.52 -23.77 -10.01
C LEU A 636 -24.64 -24.83 -10.66
N ASP A 637 -24.74 -26.09 -10.25
CA ASP A 637 -23.94 -27.17 -10.81
C ASP A 637 -24.25 -27.43 -12.31
N ASP A 638 -25.45 -27.13 -12.78
CA ASP A 638 -25.83 -27.26 -14.19
C ASP A 638 -25.14 -26.22 -15.09
N LEU A 639 -24.71 -25.09 -14.49
CA LEU A 639 -24.06 -24.00 -15.20
C LEU A 639 -22.53 -24.08 -15.16
N LYS A 640 -21.98 -25.15 -14.64
CA LYS A 640 -20.54 -25.33 -14.53
C LYS A 640 -19.90 -25.42 -15.92
N GLY A 641 -19.02 -24.44 -16.23
CA GLY A 641 -18.40 -24.30 -17.55
C GLY A 641 -19.26 -23.63 -18.62
N VAL A 642 -20.43 -23.14 -18.25
CA VAL A 642 -21.27 -22.33 -19.15
C VAL A 642 -20.72 -20.92 -19.20
N PRO A 643 -20.48 -20.31 -20.40
CA PRO A 643 -20.02 -18.94 -20.54
C PRO A 643 -20.91 -17.94 -19.80
N TYR A 644 -20.33 -16.87 -19.25
CA TYR A 644 -21.03 -15.90 -18.40
C TYR A 644 -22.18 -15.16 -19.15
N ASP A 645 -22.04 -14.93 -20.44
CA ASP A 645 -22.99 -14.27 -21.32
C ASP A 645 -24.15 -15.20 -21.79
N ASN A 646 -24.17 -16.47 -21.35
CA ASN A 646 -25.23 -17.40 -21.71
C ASN A 646 -26.52 -17.09 -20.94
N GLU A 647 -27.66 -17.13 -21.64
CA GLU A 647 -29.00 -16.87 -21.09
C GLU A 647 -29.38 -17.78 -19.90
N MET A 648 -28.75 -18.93 -19.75
CA MET A 648 -28.98 -19.82 -18.60
C MET A 648 -28.70 -19.14 -17.26
N TRP A 649 -27.75 -18.19 -17.21
CA TRP A 649 -27.49 -17.42 -16.01
C TRP A 649 -28.65 -16.50 -15.65
N ASN A 650 -29.25 -15.82 -16.64
CA ASN A 650 -30.44 -15.01 -16.45
C ASN A 650 -31.62 -15.88 -16.00
N ASP A 651 -31.76 -17.07 -16.56
CA ASP A 651 -32.79 -18.03 -16.17
C ASP A 651 -32.61 -18.50 -14.73
N LEU A 652 -31.37 -18.82 -14.31
CA LEU A 652 -31.05 -19.19 -12.92
C LEU A 652 -31.43 -18.06 -11.96
N VAL A 653 -30.99 -16.81 -12.24
CA VAL A 653 -31.29 -15.65 -11.39
C VAL A 653 -32.79 -15.35 -11.34
N SER A 654 -33.49 -15.52 -12.46
CA SER A 654 -34.94 -15.28 -12.53
C SER A 654 -35.76 -16.21 -11.66
N GLN A 655 -35.21 -17.30 -11.17
CA GLN A 655 -35.87 -18.20 -10.20
C GLN A 655 -35.92 -17.59 -8.80
N LEU A 656 -34.97 -16.72 -8.46
CA LEU A 656 -34.82 -16.21 -7.12
C LEU A 656 -35.97 -15.24 -6.79
N THR A 657 -36.40 -15.28 -5.54
CA THR A 657 -37.25 -14.22 -4.97
C THR A 657 -36.39 -13.00 -4.67
N PHE A 658 -37.03 -11.84 -4.55
CA PHE A 658 -36.31 -10.61 -4.09
C PHE A 658 -35.57 -10.84 -2.79
N GLU A 659 -36.17 -11.55 -1.84
CA GLU A 659 -35.57 -11.85 -0.53
C GLU A 659 -34.36 -12.78 -0.66
N GLU A 660 -34.37 -13.74 -1.56
CA GLU A 660 -33.23 -14.60 -1.87
C GLU A 660 -32.11 -13.81 -2.55
N CYS A 661 -32.44 -12.91 -3.47
CA CYS A 661 -31.43 -11.99 -4.06
C CYS A 661 -30.81 -11.09 -3.00
N CYS A 662 -31.60 -10.52 -2.10
CA CYS A 662 -31.06 -9.76 -0.96
C CYS A 662 -30.10 -10.59 -0.10
N LYS A 663 -30.40 -11.89 0.12
CA LYS A 663 -29.48 -12.78 0.86
C LYS A 663 -28.16 -13.04 0.13
N VAL A 664 -28.14 -13.00 -1.19
CA VAL A 664 -26.90 -13.17 -1.97
C VAL A 664 -26.02 -11.94 -1.87
N VAL A 665 -26.63 -10.74 -2.00
CA VAL A 665 -25.86 -9.46 -2.03
C VAL A 665 -25.57 -8.90 -0.64
N THR A 666 -26.29 -9.35 0.40
CA THR A 666 -26.02 -8.93 1.76
C THR A 666 -25.06 -9.89 2.44
N VAL A 667 -24.06 -9.31 3.04
CA VAL A 667 -23.08 -10.06 3.80
C VAL A 667 -23.71 -10.62 5.05
N THR A 668 -23.62 -11.94 5.23
CA THR A 668 -24.16 -12.61 6.41
C THR A 668 -23.06 -12.92 7.42
N GLY A 669 -23.34 -12.69 8.70
CA GLY A 669 -22.48 -13.16 9.77
C GLY A 669 -21.16 -12.43 9.94
N GLY A 670 -21.21 -11.10 10.06
CA GLY A 670 -20.03 -10.31 10.42
C GLY A 670 -19.12 -9.94 9.24
N GLY A 671 -19.60 -10.11 8.02
CA GLY A 671 -18.93 -9.59 6.85
C GLY A 671 -18.18 -10.60 5.99
N PHE A 672 -18.09 -11.86 6.42
CA PHE A 672 -17.24 -12.85 5.75
C PHE A 672 -18.01 -14.10 5.36
N GLY A 673 -18.78 -14.02 4.28
CA GLY A 673 -19.51 -15.13 3.69
C GLY A 673 -20.88 -14.75 3.13
N THR A 674 -21.43 -15.62 2.32
CA THR A 674 -22.77 -15.48 1.73
C THR A 674 -23.69 -16.62 2.15
N ALA A 675 -24.99 -16.35 2.27
CA ALA A 675 -25.98 -17.33 2.70
C ALA A 675 -26.12 -18.47 1.69
N ALA A 676 -26.54 -19.65 2.19
CA ALA A 676 -27.02 -20.72 1.34
C ALA A 676 -28.37 -20.35 0.71
N ILE A 677 -28.57 -20.76 -0.55
CA ILE A 677 -29.84 -20.70 -1.23
C ILE A 677 -30.12 -22.09 -1.82
N GLU A 678 -30.86 -22.88 -1.06
CA GLU A 678 -31.09 -24.28 -1.35
C GLU A 678 -31.77 -24.51 -2.70
N LYS A 679 -32.68 -23.61 -3.08
CA LYS A 679 -33.44 -23.69 -4.34
C LYS A 679 -32.56 -23.80 -5.58
N ILE A 680 -31.41 -23.13 -5.59
CA ILE A 680 -30.45 -23.17 -6.71
C ILE A 680 -29.17 -23.94 -6.36
N GLY A 681 -29.15 -24.70 -5.28
CA GLY A 681 -27.98 -25.47 -4.86
C GLY A 681 -26.80 -24.64 -4.39
N LYS A 682 -26.99 -23.31 -4.19
CA LYS A 682 -25.91 -22.43 -3.65
C LYS A 682 -25.65 -22.76 -2.21
N LYS A 683 -24.44 -23.19 -1.91
CA LYS A 683 -23.99 -23.44 -0.54
C LYS A 683 -23.64 -22.12 0.18
N LYS A 684 -23.64 -22.14 1.50
CA LYS A 684 -23.05 -21.08 2.31
C LYS A 684 -21.54 -20.99 1.99
N THR A 685 -21.01 -19.78 1.84
CA THR A 685 -19.56 -19.56 1.74
C THR A 685 -18.95 -19.20 3.07
N THR A 686 -17.69 -19.47 3.22
CA THR A 686 -16.81 -18.97 4.28
C THR A 686 -15.69 -18.19 3.61
N ASP A 687 -15.60 -16.92 3.93
CA ASP A 687 -14.63 -16.04 3.35
C ASP A 687 -13.61 -15.64 4.44
N ALA A 688 -12.41 -15.28 4.05
CA ALA A 688 -11.38 -14.85 4.96
C ALA A 688 -10.78 -13.53 4.51
N ASP A 689 -10.37 -12.73 5.49
CA ASP A 689 -9.64 -11.48 5.29
C ASP A 689 -8.13 -11.75 5.22
N GLY A 690 -7.36 -10.74 4.88
CA GLY A 690 -5.90 -10.73 4.92
C GLY A 690 -5.26 -10.61 3.55
N PRO A 691 -4.85 -9.40 3.13
CA PRO A 691 -4.20 -9.16 1.82
C PRO A 691 -2.94 -9.99 1.64
N SER A 692 -2.10 -10.10 2.67
CA SER A 692 -0.85 -10.86 2.62
C SER A 692 -0.95 -12.28 3.19
N GLY A 693 -2.18 -12.81 3.40
CA GLY A 693 -2.41 -14.15 3.93
C GLY A 693 -3.64 -14.23 4.81
N PHE A 694 -4.32 -15.38 4.76
CA PHE A 694 -5.59 -15.55 5.44
C PHE A 694 -5.52 -15.31 6.93
N ASN A 695 -6.52 -14.59 7.45
CA ASN A 695 -6.74 -14.45 8.87
C ASN A 695 -8.20 -14.72 9.27
N ASN A 696 -8.42 -14.97 10.56
CA ASN A 696 -9.74 -15.15 11.14
C ASN A 696 -10.12 -13.91 11.95
N ASN A 697 -10.38 -12.79 11.26
CA ASN A 697 -10.63 -11.50 11.90
C ASN A 697 -12.05 -11.31 12.43
N VAL A 698 -12.99 -12.19 12.06
CA VAL A 698 -14.43 -12.03 12.40
C VAL A 698 -14.68 -11.81 13.88
N ILE A 699 -13.76 -12.24 14.73
CA ILE A 699 -13.89 -12.18 16.20
C ILE A 699 -12.59 -11.80 16.93
N GLY A 700 -11.62 -11.24 16.22
CA GLY A 700 -10.33 -10.86 16.81
C GLY A 700 -9.51 -12.05 17.34
N LYS A 701 -9.82 -13.27 16.92
CA LYS A 701 -9.03 -14.47 17.17
C LYS A 701 -8.30 -14.83 15.89
N ASN A 702 -7.03 -14.49 15.83
CA ASN A 702 -6.18 -14.90 14.73
C ASN A 702 -5.50 -16.22 15.06
N ASP A 703 -6.29 -17.31 15.12
CA ASP A 703 -5.85 -18.67 15.41
C ASP A 703 -5.81 -19.57 14.16
N LEU A 704 -6.15 -19.03 12.99
CA LEU A 704 -6.05 -19.75 11.73
C LEU A 704 -4.60 -20.05 11.38
N LYS A 705 -4.27 -21.32 11.14
CA LYS A 705 -2.94 -21.73 10.69
C LYS A 705 -2.82 -21.54 9.18
N ALA A 706 -2.39 -20.36 8.77
CA ALA A 706 -2.13 -20.00 7.38
C ALA A 706 -0.77 -19.33 7.23
N VAL A 707 -0.26 -19.27 5.99
CA VAL A 707 0.96 -18.53 5.68
C VAL A 707 0.66 -17.04 5.75
N ASN A 708 1.57 -16.27 6.31
CA ASN A 708 1.58 -14.83 6.22
C ASN A 708 2.82 -14.43 5.40
N TYR A 709 2.56 -13.99 4.17
CA TYR A 709 3.58 -13.52 3.24
C TYR A 709 4.13 -12.16 3.68
N PRO A 710 5.28 -11.71 3.15
CA PRO A 710 5.65 -10.30 3.22
C PRO A 710 4.51 -9.41 2.72
N CYS A 711 4.41 -8.22 3.27
CA CYS A 711 3.32 -7.28 2.94
C CYS A 711 3.32 -6.90 1.45
N ASP A 712 2.19 -6.41 0.95
CA ASP A 712 1.99 -6.13 -0.47
C ASP A 712 3.01 -5.14 -1.03
N THR A 713 3.45 -4.15 -0.22
CA THR A 713 4.56 -3.27 -0.58
C THR A 713 5.86 -4.06 -0.86
N VAL A 714 6.18 -5.10 -0.07
CA VAL A 714 7.38 -5.93 -0.29
C VAL A 714 7.21 -6.81 -1.54
N ILE A 715 5.98 -7.29 -1.81
CA ILE A 715 5.70 -8.01 -3.06
C ILE A 715 5.96 -7.09 -4.26
N ALA A 716 5.48 -5.85 -4.23
CA ALA A 716 5.75 -4.85 -5.26
C ALA A 716 7.25 -4.54 -5.40
N GLN A 717 7.98 -4.43 -4.28
CA GLN A 717 9.43 -4.21 -4.28
C GLN A 717 10.24 -5.34 -4.96
N THR A 718 9.64 -6.51 -5.20
CA THR A 718 10.27 -7.53 -6.02
C THR A 718 10.42 -7.09 -7.48
N TRP A 719 9.58 -6.19 -7.98
CA TRP A 719 9.47 -5.81 -9.40
C TRP A 719 9.40 -7.03 -10.31
N ASN A 720 8.68 -8.04 -9.84
CA ASN A 720 8.57 -9.34 -10.49
C ASN A 720 7.11 -9.81 -10.44
N TRP A 721 6.34 -9.49 -11.48
CA TRP A 721 4.94 -9.88 -11.59
C TRP A 721 4.72 -11.40 -11.46
N TYR A 722 5.73 -12.21 -11.80
CA TYR A 722 5.65 -13.66 -11.63
C TYR A 722 5.61 -14.06 -10.15
N ILE A 723 6.35 -13.37 -9.29
CA ILE A 723 6.29 -13.59 -7.82
C ILE A 723 4.90 -13.24 -7.29
N ALA A 724 4.29 -12.13 -7.72
CA ALA A 724 2.92 -11.78 -7.32
C ALA A 724 1.91 -12.84 -7.77
N TYR A 725 2.06 -13.34 -9.02
CA TYR A 725 1.25 -14.45 -9.53
C TYR A 725 1.40 -15.73 -8.67
N GLU A 726 2.63 -16.12 -8.32
CA GLU A 726 2.90 -17.30 -7.48
C GLU A 726 2.29 -17.14 -6.07
N VAL A 727 2.34 -15.93 -5.48
CA VAL A 727 1.68 -15.64 -4.20
C VAL A 727 0.17 -15.84 -4.32
N GLY A 728 -0.46 -15.28 -5.37
CA GLY A 728 -1.90 -15.48 -5.62
C GLY A 728 -2.26 -16.95 -5.84
N ALA A 729 -1.47 -17.68 -6.63
CA ALA A 729 -1.67 -19.11 -6.86
C ALA A 729 -1.52 -19.92 -5.55
N SER A 730 -0.51 -19.61 -4.73
CA SER A 730 -0.29 -20.25 -3.45
C SER A 730 -1.43 -19.98 -2.46
N LEU A 731 -1.93 -18.75 -2.39
CA LEU A 731 -3.11 -18.38 -1.61
C LEU A 731 -4.35 -19.16 -2.08
N GLY A 732 -4.56 -19.28 -3.40
CA GLY A 732 -5.68 -20.06 -3.96
C GLY A 732 -5.62 -21.53 -3.54
N ILE A 733 -4.46 -22.15 -3.59
CA ILE A 733 -4.24 -23.55 -3.16
C ILE A 733 -4.49 -23.70 -1.65
N GLU A 734 -3.92 -22.80 -0.84
CA GLU A 734 -4.09 -22.83 0.61
C GLU A 734 -5.55 -22.56 1.00
N GLY A 735 -6.21 -21.58 0.39
CA GLY A 735 -7.63 -21.28 0.62
C GLY A 735 -8.55 -22.47 0.30
N ALA A 736 -8.32 -23.13 -0.83
CA ALA A 736 -9.07 -24.34 -1.19
C ALA A 736 -8.87 -25.47 -0.16
N ALA A 737 -7.64 -25.69 0.30
CA ALA A 737 -7.32 -26.70 1.31
C ALA A 737 -7.95 -26.36 2.68
N LEU A 738 -7.96 -25.09 3.06
CA LEU A 738 -8.59 -24.60 4.30
C LEU A 738 -10.12 -24.62 4.24
N GLY A 739 -10.72 -24.70 3.05
CA GLY A 739 -12.16 -24.61 2.86
C GLY A 739 -12.69 -23.17 2.82
N ILE A 740 -11.85 -22.23 2.41
CA ILE A 740 -12.17 -20.82 2.17
C ILE A 740 -12.66 -20.69 0.72
N GLN A 741 -13.81 -20.05 0.51
CA GLN A 741 -14.41 -19.80 -0.79
C GLN A 741 -14.24 -18.39 -1.32
N GLY A 742 -14.08 -17.43 -0.43
CA GLY A 742 -13.85 -16.03 -0.78
C GLY A 742 -12.64 -15.47 -0.04
N TRP A 743 -11.84 -14.66 -0.76
CA TRP A 743 -10.70 -13.95 -0.18
C TRP A 743 -10.94 -12.45 -0.27
N TYR A 744 -10.81 -11.75 0.86
CA TYR A 744 -10.88 -10.30 0.93
C TYR A 744 -9.45 -9.74 0.80
N GLY A 745 -9.00 -9.64 -0.44
CA GLY A 745 -7.67 -9.24 -0.87
C GLY A 745 -7.52 -9.47 -2.39
N PRO A 746 -6.41 -9.03 -3.01
CA PRO A 746 -5.41 -8.12 -2.45
C PRO A 746 -5.93 -6.68 -2.32
N GLY A 747 -5.18 -5.81 -1.63
CA GLY A 747 -5.45 -4.38 -1.56
C GLY A 747 -4.91 -3.65 -2.79
N GLY A 748 -5.79 -3.17 -3.70
CA GLY A 748 -5.40 -2.50 -4.94
C GLY A 748 -5.33 -0.98 -4.86
N ASN A 749 -5.34 -0.37 -3.66
CA ASN A 749 -5.22 1.07 -3.49
C ASN A 749 -3.80 1.57 -3.78
N LEU A 750 -3.68 2.79 -4.29
CA LEU A 750 -2.38 3.46 -4.44
C LEU A 750 -1.91 4.05 -3.11
N HIS A 751 -0.60 4.11 -2.91
CA HIS A 751 0.03 4.89 -1.84
C HIS A 751 -0.06 6.38 -2.15
N ARG A 752 -1.24 6.96 -1.96
CA ARG A 752 -1.48 8.39 -2.17
C ARG A 752 -0.52 9.26 -1.36
N SER A 753 -0.21 8.82 -0.15
CA SER A 753 0.66 9.51 0.79
C SER A 753 1.43 8.51 1.64
N ALA A 754 2.68 8.80 1.95
CA ALA A 754 3.47 8.05 2.91
C ALA A 754 2.86 8.02 4.33
N MET A 755 1.87 8.88 4.63
CA MET A 755 1.18 8.95 5.93
C MET A 755 0.07 7.91 6.10
N GLY A 756 -0.30 7.17 5.06
CA GLY A 756 -1.38 6.18 5.10
C GLY A 756 -1.04 4.98 5.97
N GLY A 757 -1.86 4.68 6.99
CA GLY A 757 -1.64 3.57 7.91
C GLY A 757 -1.81 2.20 7.28
N ARG A 758 -2.57 2.09 6.20
CA ARG A 758 -2.84 0.84 5.48
C ARG A 758 -1.94 0.61 4.25
N ASN A 759 -0.93 1.47 3.99
CA ASN A 759 -0.05 1.29 2.83
C ASN A 759 0.63 -0.09 2.80
N PHE A 760 0.89 -0.71 3.95
CA PHE A 760 1.50 -2.04 4.01
C PHE A 760 0.66 -3.11 3.27
N GLU A 761 -0.65 -2.93 3.16
CA GLU A 761 -1.57 -3.85 2.48
C GLU A 761 -1.91 -3.40 1.05
N TYR A 762 -1.15 -2.43 0.52
CA TYR A 762 -1.21 -1.95 -0.85
C TYR A 762 0.17 -2.07 -1.49
N TYR A 763 0.21 -2.05 -2.82
CA TYR A 763 1.44 -2.38 -3.54
C TYR A 763 2.39 -1.20 -3.68
N SER A 764 1.94 -0.03 -4.19
CA SER A 764 2.83 1.02 -4.65
C SER A 764 2.15 2.38 -4.77
N GLU A 765 2.96 3.44 -4.92
CA GLU A 765 2.52 4.77 -5.35
C GLU A 765 2.25 4.85 -6.86
N ASP A 766 2.64 3.84 -7.65
CA ASP A 766 2.47 3.76 -9.10
C ASP A 766 1.42 2.72 -9.49
N GLY A 767 0.49 3.10 -10.39
CA GLY A 767 -0.62 2.24 -10.77
C GLY A 767 -0.26 1.08 -11.70
N LEU A 768 0.91 1.10 -12.37
CA LEU A 768 1.38 -0.01 -13.19
C LEU A 768 2.09 -1.07 -12.34
N LEU A 769 2.84 -0.62 -11.32
CA LEU A 769 3.51 -1.52 -10.39
C LEU A 769 2.52 -2.13 -9.38
N ALA A 770 1.43 -1.40 -9.04
CA ALA A 770 0.33 -1.89 -8.20
C ALA A 770 -0.60 -2.82 -8.96
#